data_9a4f8f6bcecc30dec63f7d86011c8116
#
_entry.id   9a4f8f6bcecc30dec63f7d86011c8116
#
_cell.length_a   1.000
_cell.length_b   1.000
_cell.length_c   1.000
_cell.angle_alpha   90.00
_cell.angle_beta   90.00
_cell.angle_gamma   90.00
#
_symmetry.space_group_name_H-M   'P 1'
#
loop_
_entity.id
_entity.type
_entity.pdbx_description
1 polymer ?
#
loop_
_entity_poly.entity_id
_entity_poly.type
_entity_poly.pdbx_seq_one_letter_code
_entity_poly.pdbx_strand_id
1 'polypeptide(L)'
;MRGFPVRTLLFGLAVLAGFFTRPLIAQPIDQARLANAETTSDWLSYGRTWGEQRFSPLTQINIGSVSRLGLAWWGEFDTDHGQEATPLEADGVVYTSTAWSKVFAFDARTGRQLWSYDPQVPGQTQLATCCDVNSRGVALWMGRVYVGALDGRLIALDARTGRPVWSVQTTDRSKPYTITGAPRVVKGLVLIGNGGAELGVRGYISAYRADTGKLAWRFYITPNPQGKPDHAASDKVMAAKANATWFDGAWKQAGGGGTPWDSIVYDTKTDLLFVGTGNGSPWNHTIRSQGKGDNLFLSSILALKPETGEYVWHYQTTPGDNWDYTATQQIMVADLLIGGKLRHVVMQAPKNGFFYVLDAASGELLSADKYAPWVNWASGVDMKTGRPIEAPGVRYGADAKSSTQNPGPLGAHNWKPMAFDPKTGLVFIPAQDSSFTYAGAPNAKDFRYSLGVWNLGTGVQGIAGNGQAAPGAVARAAALAAAQAKAPKPATKERAVLVAWDPVARKARWSIARDNLWGSSGTLATAGGLVFQSVGHDLKALTTANGKEVWSYDMGAPSIAAPMTYALDGVQYVAVMLGNGGGTSTGDPRRPGRLMVFKLDGKAKAAPYPPISELPLADLSKAEASNGDPVVGGVLFRRYCTVCHSPTRVNPDLHRSQVPLSKEQFKAVVHDGALRDGGMASFAKYLDVRDVESVRAFLIQVYLKH
;
A
#
# COMPACT_ATOMS: atom_id res chain seq x y z
N MET A 1 58.83 83.70 -20.28
CA MET A 1 59.36 82.78 -19.28
C MET A 1 58.45 81.61 -19.17
N ARG A 2 58.94 80.45 -19.06
CA ARG A 2 58.42 79.15 -19.47
C ARG A 2 57.12 78.74 -18.77
N GLY A 3 56.04 78.37 -19.58
CA GLY A 3 54.82 77.76 -19.13
C GLY A 3 54.95 76.24 -19.08
N PHE A 4 54.39 75.59 -18.01
CA PHE A 4 54.19 74.15 -17.88
C PHE A 4 52.75 73.77 -18.27
N PRO A 5 52.51 72.66 -18.97
CA PRO A 5 51.15 72.22 -19.30
C PRO A 5 50.56 71.41 -18.22
N VAL A 6 49.26 71.66 -17.87
CA VAL A 6 48.41 70.93 -17.01
C VAL A 6 47.91 69.66 -17.72
N ARG A 7 48.25 68.48 -17.26
CA ARG A 7 47.67 67.18 -17.67
C ARG A 7 46.36 66.94 -16.90
N THR A 8 45.27 66.91 -17.61
CA THR A 8 43.97 66.49 -17.08
C THR A 8 43.91 64.95 -17.01
N LEU A 9 43.80 64.39 -15.80
CA LEU A 9 43.50 62.97 -15.54
C LEU A 9 41.98 62.77 -15.60
N LEU A 10 41.49 62.04 -16.60
CA LEU A 10 40.12 61.50 -16.61
C LEU A 10 40.08 60.20 -15.79
N PHE A 11 39.43 60.27 -14.65
CA PHE A 11 39.03 59.07 -13.88
C PHE A 11 37.79 58.46 -14.49
N GLY A 12 37.97 57.28 -15.18
CA GLY A 12 36.87 56.46 -15.63
C GLY A 12 36.23 55.72 -14.44
N LEU A 13 35.00 56.06 -14.05
CA LEU A 13 34.20 55.29 -13.13
C LEU A 13 33.70 53.99 -13.83
N ALA A 14 34.32 52.85 -13.55
CA ALA A 14 33.78 51.54 -13.93
C ALA A 14 32.64 51.21 -12.97
N VAL A 15 31.39 51.32 -13.40
CA VAL A 15 30.22 50.82 -12.66
C VAL A 15 30.19 49.30 -12.79
N LEU A 16 30.67 48.59 -11.77
CA LEU A 16 30.44 47.17 -11.60
C LEU A 16 28.94 46.96 -11.27
N ALA A 17 28.16 46.62 -12.29
CA ALA A 17 26.81 46.11 -12.11
C ALA A 17 26.91 44.70 -11.47
N GLY A 18 26.92 44.65 -10.13
CA GLY A 18 26.77 43.41 -9.39
C GLY A 18 25.38 42.82 -9.66
N PHE A 19 25.31 41.76 -10.44
CA PHE A 19 24.12 40.93 -10.50
C PHE A 19 23.90 40.29 -9.13
N PHE A 20 23.17 40.96 -8.25
CA PHE A 20 22.55 40.32 -7.09
C PHE A 20 21.49 39.36 -7.62
N THR A 21 21.85 38.10 -7.83
CA THR A 21 20.86 37.04 -7.93
C THR A 21 20.13 37.00 -6.62
N ARG A 22 18.95 37.61 -6.57
CA ARG A 22 18.01 37.39 -5.45
C ARG A 22 17.85 35.87 -5.34
N PRO A 23 18.07 35.25 -4.16
CA PRO A 23 17.67 33.86 -3.97
C PRO A 23 16.18 33.78 -4.33
N LEU A 24 15.82 32.97 -5.30
CA LEU A 24 14.43 32.64 -5.56
C LEU A 24 13.91 32.07 -4.24
N ILE A 25 13.10 32.84 -3.53
CA ILE A 25 12.37 32.34 -2.37
C ILE A 25 11.46 31.27 -2.94
N ALA A 26 11.75 30.02 -2.58
CA ALA A 26 10.91 28.88 -2.97
C ALA A 26 9.46 29.20 -2.65
N GLN A 27 8.59 29.13 -3.66
CA GLN A 27 7.16 29.41 -3.46
C GLN A 27 6.59 28.32 -2.53
N PRO A 28 5.80 28.70 -1.51
CA PRO A 28 5.22 27.70 -0.64
C PRO A 28 4.38 26.70 -1.44
N ILE A 29 4.43 25.44 -1.04
CA ILE A 29 3.55 24.40 -1.61
C ILE A 29 2.19 24.58 -0.93
N ASP A 30 1.38 25.44 -1.50
CA ASP A 30 0.04 25.79 -1.03
C ASP A 30 -1.07 25.22 -1.94
N GLN A 31 -2.31 25.62 -1.68
CA GLN A 31 -3.48 25.24 -2.46
C GLN A 31 -3.34 25.60 -3.95
N ALA A 32 -2.82 26.77 -4.25
CA ALA A 32 -2.70 27.26 -5.63
C ALA A 32 -1.62 26.47 -6.39
N ARG A 33 -0.46 26.24 -5.78
CA ARG A 33 0.63 25.47 -6.39
C ARG A 33 0.22 24.02 -6.65
N LEU A 34 -0.46 23.36 -5.70
CA LEU A 34 -0.96 22.00 -5.87
C LEU A 34 -2.08 21.93 -6.93
N ALA A 35 -2.97 22.93 -7.00
CA ALA A 35 -4.01 22.98 -8.02
C ALA A 35 -3.42 23.12 -9.43
N ASN A 36 -2.26 23.78 -9.58
CA ASN A 36 -1.56 23.96 -10.84
C ASN A 36 -0.48 22.91 -11.13
N ALA A 37 -0.39 21.85 -10.33
CA ALA A 37 0.64 20.81 -10.46
C ALA A 37 0.68 20.15 -11.86
N GLU A 38 -0.42 20.13 -12.59
CA GLU A 38 -0.47 19.56 -13.95
C GLU A 38 0.51 20.25 -14.93
N THR A 39 0.80 21.54 -14.73
CA THR A 39 1.65 22.35 -15.61
C THR A 39 3.10 22.46 -15.15
N THR A 40 3.42 21.96 -13.94
CA THR A 40 4.78 22.08 -13.37
C THR A 40 5.66 20.89 -13.72
N SER A 41 6.98 21.06 -13.53
CA SER A 41 7.98 20.00 -13.69
C SER A 41 8.18 19.16 -12.42
N ASP A 42 7.54 19.57 -11.33
CA ASP A 42 7.66 18.97 -9.99
C ASP A 42 6.80 17.70 -9.86
N TRP A 43 7.03 16.95 -8.78
CA TRP A 43 6.16 15.85 -8.35
C TRP A 43 5.66 16.13 -6.93
N LEU A 44 4.61 16.97 -6.80
CA LEU A 44 4.23 17.60 -5.53
C LEU A 44 3.32 16.77 -4.63
N SER A 45 2.66 15.74 -5.15
CA SER A 45 1.79 14.84 -4.39
C SER A 45 1.97 13.38 -4.82
N TYR A 46 1.40 12.43 -4.09
CA TYR A 46 1.60 11.00 -4.29
C TYR A 46 1.41 10.55 -5.75
N GLY A 47 0.33 10.97 -6.40
CA GLY A 47 0.04 10.71 -7.81
C GLY A 47 0.44 11.85 -8.74
N ARG A 48 1.35 12.73 -8.35
CA ARG A 48 1.82 13.95 -8.96
C ARG A 48 0.84 15.12 -8.82
N THR A 49 -0.43 14.92 -9.10
CA THR A 49 -1.55 15.88 -8.94
C THR A 49 -2.57 15.31 -7.96
N TRP A 50 -3.50 16.11 -7.50
CA TRP A 50 -4.61 15.64 -6.66
C TRP A 50 -5.51 14.61 -7.35
N GLY A 51 -5.63 14.68 -8.70
CA GLY A 51 -6.39 13.69 -9.48
C GLY A 51 -5.69 12.33 -9.64
N GLU A 52 -4.49 12.18 -9.10
CA GLU A 52 -3.74 10.91 -8.95
C GLU A 52 -3.50 10.15 -10.27
N GLN A 53 -3.41 10.84 -11.41
CA GLN A 53 -3.24 10.22 -12.73
C GLN A 53 -1.86 9.60 -12.95
N ARG A 54 -0.84 9.97 -12.16
CA ARG A 54 0.56 9.55 -12.33
C ARG A 54 1.10 9.75 -13.75
N PHE A 55 0.68 10.85 -14.36
CA PHE A 55 1.10 11.29 -15.67
C PHE A 55 1.99 12.52 -15.55
N SER A 56 3.11 12.54 -16.28
CA SER A 56 4.02 13.70 -16.37
C SER A 56 3.98 14.34 -17.75
N PRO A 57 3.86 15.68 -17.86
CA PRO A 57 3.91 16.40 -19.13
C PRO A 57 5.31 16.47 -19.72
N LEU A 58 6.35 16.04 -19.01
CA LEU A 58 7.75 16.10 -19.43
C LEU A 58 8.00 15.22 -20.66
N THR A 59 8.81 15.73 -21.60
CA THR A 59 9.06 15.09 -22.90
C THR A 59 10.53 14.92 -23.24
N GLN A 60 11.47 15.39 -22.42
CA GLN A 60 12.91 15.26 -22.71
C GLN A 60 13.33 13.79 -22.79
N ILE A 61 12.80 12.97 -21.88
CA ILE A 61 12.92 11.51 -21.94
C ILE A 61 11.69 11.00 -22.70
N ASN A 62 11.94 10.52 -23.93
CA ASN A 62 10.92 10.08 -24.87
C ASN A 62 11.40 8.84 -25.65
N ILE A 63 10.56 8.29 -26.52
CA ILE A 63 10.86 7.09 -27.31
C ILE A 63 12.19 7.21 -28.07
N GLY A 64 12.55 8.38 -28.58
CA GLY A 64 13.77 8.61 -29.35
C GLY A 64 15.02 8.82 -28.49
N SER A 65 14.88 9.24 -27.23
CA SER A 65 16.01 9.60 -26.35
C SER A 65 16.25 8.59 -25.22
N VAL A 66 15.26 7.74 -24.88
CA VAL A 66 15.29 6.88 -23.69
C VAL A 66 16.46 5.87 -23.70
N SER A 67 16.98 5.48 -24.85
CA SER A 67 18.16 4.61 -24.96
C SER A 67 19.42 5.21 -24.33
N ARG A 68 19.45 6.53 -24.12
CA ARG A 68 20.53 7.26 -23.45
C ARG A 68 20.32 7.42 -21.95
N LEU A 69 19.20 6.90 -21.39
CA LEU A 69 18.90 7.02 -19.96
C LEU A 69 19.88 6.20 -19.15
N GLY A 70 20.54 6.83 -18.19
CA GLY A 70 21.52 6.20 -17.32
C GLY A 70 21.44 6.75 -15.90
N LEU A 71 22.08 6.08 -14.95
CA LEU A 71 22.07 6.47 -13.53
C LEU A 71 22.74 7.85 -13.37
N ALA A 72 22.02 8.78 -12.72
CA ALA A 72 22.52 10.09 -12.34
C ALA A 72 23.17 10.07 -10.95
N TRP A 73 22.44 9.49 -9.99
CA TRP A 73 22.88 9.33 -8.59
C TRP A 73 22.02 8.28 -7.89
N TRP A 74 22.44 7.88 -6.69
CA TRP A 74 21.69 6.98 -5.83
C TRP A 74 21.95 7.31 -4.35
N GLY A 75 21.00 6.91 -3.47
CA GLY A 75 21.11 7.00 -2.03
C GLY A 75 20.69 5.67 -1.39
N GLU A 76 21.36 5.27 -0.31
CA GLU A 76 21.06 4.04 0.43
C GLU A 76 20.30 4.36 1.72
N PHE A 77 19.41 3.46 2.13
CA PHE A 77 18.64 3.58 3.36
C PHE A 77 19.16 2.61 4.41
N ASP A 78 18.92 2.95 5.68
CA ASP A 78 19.30 2.16 6.85
C ASP A 78 18.26 1.06 7.19
N THR A 79 17.54 0.55 6.19
CA THR A 79 16.55 -0.52 6.33
C THR A 79 16.61 -1.48 5.16
N ASP A 80 16.44 -2.76 5.44
CA ASP A 80 16.45 -3.86 4.47
C ASP A 80 15.02 -4.39 4.17
N HIS A 81 13.99 -3.74 4.70
CA HIS A 81 12.59 -4.03 4.42
C HIS A 81 12.14 -3.45 3.08
N GLY A 82 10.96 -3.87 2.61
CA GLY A 82 10.36 -3.39 1.36
C GLY A 82 10.13 -1.87 1.32
N GLN A 83 10.36 -1.30 0.14
CA GLN A 83 10.13 0.12 -0.10
C GLN A 83 8.90 0.27 -1.01
N GLU A 84 7.82 0.89 -0.49
CA GLU A 84 6.56 1.09 -1.22
C GLU A 84 6.31 2.55 -1.60
N ALA A 85 7.10 3.49 -1.06
CA ALA A 85 6.86 4.91 -1.20
C ALA A 85 7.08 5.41 -2.64
N THR A 86 6.19 6.31 -3.08
CA THR A 86 6.49 7.20 -4.19
C THR A 86 7.24 8.42 -3.63
N PRO A 87 8.48 8.71 -4.05
CA PRO A 87 9.15 9.94 -3.66
C PRO A 87 8.42 11.17 -4.21
N LEU A 88 8.52 12.30 -3.50
CA LEU A 88 8.05 13.61 -3.97
C LEU A 88 9.25 14.49 -4.27
N GLU A 89 9.13 15.33 -5.29
CA GLU A 89 10.15 16.34 -5.57
C GLU A 89 9.50 17.73 -5.57
N ALA A 90 10.16 18.66 -4.87
CA ALA A 90 9.80 20.06 -4.87
C ALA A 90 11.03 20.92 -4.60
N ASP A 91 11.18 21.98 -5.40
CA ASP A 91 12.22 23.00 -5.20
C ASP A 91 13.67 22.44 -5.12
N GLY A 92 13.95 21.36 -5.87
CA GLY A 92 15.26 20.71 -5.89
C GLY A 92 15.53 19.78 -4.72
N VAL A 93 14.51 19.37 -3.96
CA VAL A 93 14.62 18.39 -2.86
C VAL A 93 13.70 17.22 -3.12
N VAL A 94 14.25 15.99 -3.06
CA VAL A 94 13.49 14.75 -3.08
C VAL A 94 13.20 14.32 -1.65
N TYR A 95 11.92 14.17 -1.32
CA TYR A 95 11.43 13.67 -0.05
C TYR A 95 10.84 12.28 -0.21
N THR A 96 11.15 11.37 0.71
CA THR A 96 10.56 10.02 0.71
C THR A 96 10.45 9.47 2.12
N SER A 97 9.58 8.48 2.29
CA SER A 97 9.57 7.63 3.48
C SER A 97 10.04 6.22 3.14
N THR A 98 10.50 5.50 4.15
CA THR A 98 10.94 4.11 4.03
C THR A 98 10.17 3.22 5.00
N ALA A 99 10.43 1.93 4.99
CA ALA A 99 9.97 1.03 6.04
C ALA A 99 10.25 1.62 7.44
N TRP A 100 9.42 1.27 8.43
CA TRP A 100 9.42 1.85 9.77
C TRP A 100 9.03 3.34 9.80
N SER A 101 8.47 3.86 8.69
CA SER A 101 8.05 5.27 8.53
C SER A 101 9.17 6.29 8.72
N LYS A 102 10.43 5.91 8.49
CA LYS A 102 11.55 6.85 8.48
C LYS A 102 11.43 7.78 7.27
N VAL A 103 11.85 9.04 7.41
CA VAL A 103 11.75 10.05 6.37
C VAL A 103 13.13 10.55 5.98
N PHE A 104 13.36 10.71 4.68
CA PHE A 104 14.61 11.19 4.12
C PHE A 104 14.37 12.35 3.16
N ALA A 105 15.33 13.27 3.13
CA ALA A 105 15.41 14.34 2.12
C ALA A 105 16.77 14.32 1.45
N PHE A 106 16.77 14.42 0.12
CA PHE A 106 17.98 14.43 -0.71
C PHE A 106 17.99 15.66 -1.61
N ASP A 107 19.17 16.20 -1.85
CA ASP A 107 19.38 17.14 -2.96
C ASP A 107 19.07 16.43 -4.28
N ALA A 108 18.10 16.94 -5.02
CA ALA A 108 17.53 16.26 -6.19
C ALA A 108 18.48 16.19 -7.39
N ARG A 109 19.56 17.03 -7.43
CA ARG A 109 20.58 17.00 -8.49
C ARG A 109 21.70 16.02 -8.20
N THR A 110 22.10 15.92 -6.93
CA THR A 110 23.35 15.26 -6.52
C THR A 110 23.15 13.97 -5.74
N GLY A 111 21.96 13.78 -5.17
CA GLY A 111 21.69 12.65 -4.26
C GLY A 111 22.30 12.82 -2.86
N ARG A 112 22.90 13.98 -2.53
CA ARG A 112 23.39 14.23 -1.19
C ARG A 112 22.23 14.25 -0.21
N GLN A 113 22.29 13.39 0.81
CA GLN A 113 21.31 13.41 1.89
C GLN A 113 21.40 14.75 2.64
N LEU A 114 20.27 15.44 2.76
CA LEU A 114 20.16 16.71 3.46
C LEU A 114 19.84 16.48 4.94
N TRP A 115 18.88 15.59 5.20
CA TRP A 115 18.49 15.18 6.54
C TRP A 115 17.74 13.84 6.50
N SER A 116 17.62 13.22 7.66
CA SER A 116 16.72 12.07 7.89
C SER A 116 16.03 12.22 9.24
N TYR A 117 14.89 11.57 9.38
CA TYR A 117 14.11 11.50 10.60
C TYR A 117 13.63 10.07 10.86
N ASP A 118 13.91 9.55 12.05
CA ASP A 118 13.41 8.27 12.53
C ASP A 118 12.33 8.53 13.60
N PRO A 119 11.06 8.12 13.36
CA PRO A 119 9.98 8.25 14.33
C PRO A 119 10.12 7.30 15.51
N GLN A 120 11.11 6.39 15.50
CA GLN A 120 11.34 5.39 16.53
C GLN A 120 10.08 4.55 16.82
N VAL A 121 9.52 3.99 15.76
CA VAL A 121 8.37 3.08 15.88
C VAL A 121 8.80 1.86 16.68
N PRO A 122 8.09 1.49 17.77
CA PRO A 122 8.43 0.30 18.54
C PRO A 122 8.40 -0.97 17.69
N GLY A 123 9.44 -1.82 17.77
CA GLY A 123 9.57 -3.02 16.93
C GLY A 123 8.36 -3.97 17.05
N GLN A 124 7.74 -4.08 18.22
CA GLN A 124 6.52 -4.87 18.44
C GLN A 124 5.32 -4.41 17.59
N THR A 125 5.35 -3.20 17.01
CA THR A 125 4.30 -2.70 16.11
C THR A 125 4.18 -3.59 14.86
N GLN A 126 5.24 -4.30 14.49
CA GLN A 126 5.22 -5.26 13.37
C GLN A 126 4.10 -6.29 13.49
N LEU A 127 3.71 -6.70 14.69
CA LEU A 127 2.56 -7.61 14.90
C LEU A 127 1.22 -7.03 14.44
N ALA A 128 1.08 -5.72 14.48
CA ALA A 128 -0.13 -5.04 14.02
C ALA A 128 -0.13 -4.79 12.52
N THR A 129 0.96 -5.13 11.81
CA THR A 129 1.04 -4.97 10.36
C THR A 129 0.58 -6.22 9.64
N CYS A 130 -0.23 -6.05 8.62
CA CYS A 130 -0.65 -7.15 7.74
C CYS A 130 0.51 -7.63 6.86
N CYS A 131 1.29 -6.70 6.36
CA CYS A 131 2.03 -6.88 5.12
C CYS A 131 3.41 -6.20 5.17
N ASP A 132 4.18 -6.40 6.24
CA ASP A 132 5.44 -5.75 6.53
C ASP A 132 5.30 -4.31 7.09
N VAL A 133 6.41 -3.70 7.49
CA VAL A 133 6.50 -2.40 8.17
C VAL A 133 6.53 -1.23 7.17
N ASN A 134 5.61 -1.26 6.23
CA ASN A 134 5.59 -0.38 5.07
C ASN A 134 5.20 1.06 5.35
N SER A 135 5.70 1.97 4.51
CA SER A 135 5.20 3.34 4.37
C SER A 135 5.15 3.70 2.88
N ARG A 136 4.02 4.27 2.42
CA ARG A 136 3.78 4.56 1.00
C ARG A 136 4.15 5.97 0.57
N GLY A 137 4.57 6.82 1.51
CA GLY A 137 5.04 8.16 1.16
C GLY A 137 4.70 9.23 2.18
N VAL A 138 5.00 10.45 1.80
CA VAL A 138 4.81 11.67 2.57
C VAL A 138 3.90 12.65 1.82
N ALA A 139 3.48 13.72 2.48
CA ALA A 139 2.83 14.86 1.82
C ALA A 139 3.57 16.16 2.16
N LEU A 140 3.47 17.14 1.25
CA LEU A 140 4.13 18.44 1.38
C LEU A 140 3.09 19.56 1.46
N TRP A 141 3.27 20.48 2.39
CA TRP A 141 2.42 21.66 2.52
C TRP A 141 3.08 22.76 3.36
N MET A 142 3.15 23.99 2.84
CA MET A 142 3.59 25.18 3.58
C MET A 142 4.90 24.98 4.35
N GLY A 143 5.93 24.44 3.69
CA GLY A 143 7.25 24.20 4.26
C GLY A 143 7.32 23.04 5.25
N ARG A 144 6.35 22.14 5.25
CA ARG A 144 6.30 20.96 6.11
C ARG A 144 6.22 19.68 5.29
N VAL A 145 6.74 18.60 5.87
CA VAL A 145 6.60 17.21 5.42
C VAL A 145 5.72 16.47 6.42
N TYR A 146 4.67 15.82 5.94
CA TYR A 146 3.76 15.04 6.79
C TYR A 146 3.95 13.55 6.51
N VAL A 147 4.05 12.75 7.57
CA VAL A 147 4.15 11.29 7.49
C VAL A 147 3.20 10.62 8.47
N GLY A 148 2.51 9.58 8.01
CA GLY A 148 1.81 8.65 8.87
C GLY A 148 2.80 7.60 9.39
N ALA A 149 2.98 7.53 10.70
CA ALA A 149 3.84 6.53 11.31
C ALA A 149 3.07 5.24 11.58
N LEU A 150 3.76 4.12 11.43
CA LEU A 150 3.18 2.77 11.52
C LEU A 150 2.44 2.52 12.85
N ASP A 151 2.86 3.16 13.94
CA ASP A 151 2.25 3.10 15.27
C ASP A 151 1.01 4.00 15.45
N GLY A 152 0.49 4.56 14.37
CA GLY A 152 -0.72 5.37 14.36
C GLY A 152 -0.51 6.85 14.67
N ARG A 153 0.73 7.35 14.70
CA ARG A 153 0.99 8.79 14.79
C ARG A 153 0.92 9.45 13.41
N LEU A 154 0.42 10.68 13.36
CA LEU A 154 0.61 11.60 12.24
C LEU A 154 1.61 12.67 12.70
N ILE A 155 2.67 12.86 11.92
CA ILE A 155 3.82 13.69 12.29
C ILE A 155 4.05 14.75 11.21
N ALA A 156 4.24 16.00 11.61
CA ALA A 156 4.70 17.08 10.75
C ALA A 156 6.16 17.41 11.05
N LEU A 157 6.98 17.44 10.01
CA LEU A 157 8.38 17.81 10.06
C LEU A 157 8.59 19.16 9.35
N ASP A 158 9.54 19.96 9.80
CA ASP A 158 10.05 21.09 9.04
C ASP A 158 10.77 20.57 7.78
N ALA A 159 10.34 21.00 6.61
CA ALA A 159 10.85 20.45 5.33
C ALA A 159 12.33 20.74 5.08
N ARG A 160 12.87 21.81 5.67
CA ARG A 160 14.28 22.21 5.52
C ARG A 160 15.22 21.46 6.46
N THR A 161 14.74 21.08 7.66
CA THR A 161 15.61 20.54 8.71
C THR A 161 15.29 19.12 9.15
N GLY A 162 14.12 18.58 8.78
CA GLY A 162 13.63 17.28 9.24
C GLY A 162 13.21 17.26 10.73
N ARG A 163 13.23 18.39 11.43
CA ARG A 163 12.85 18.45 12.85
C ARG A 163 11.32 18.34 13.00
N PRO A 164 10.84 17.59 14.00
CA PRO A 164 9.41 17.49 14.24
C PRO A 164 8.84 18.83 14.71
N VAL A 165 7.73 19.24 14.09
CA VAL A 165 6.96 20.44 14.44
C VAL A 165 5.82 20.08 15.39
N TRP A 166 5.10 19.01 15.05
CA TRP A 166 4.08 18.41 15.90
C TRP A 166 3.91 16.91 15.59
N SER A 167 3.38 16.18 16.56
CA SER A 167 3.03 14.76 16.43
C SER A 167 1.74 14.51 17.20
N VAL A 168 0.77 13.83 16.55
CA VAL A 168 -0.52 13.48 17.17
C VAL A 168 -0.81 12.00 17.01
N GLN A 169 -1.36 11.37 18.04
CA GLN A 169 -1.85 10.00 17.96
C GLN A 169 -3.22 10.01 17.29
N THR A 170 -3.35 9.36 16.14
CA THR A 170 -4.60 9.32 15.37
C THR A 170 -5.45 8.10 15.71
N THR A 171 -4.85 7.07 16.29
CA THR A 171 -5.46 5.76 16.56
C THR A 171 -5.47 5.44 18.06
N ASP A 172 -6.33 4.51 18.45
CA ASP A 172 -6.36 3.94 19.79
C ASP A 172 -5.20 2.95 19.97
N ARG A 173 -4.25 3.27 20.85
CA ARG A 173 -3.06 2.45 21.11
C ARG A 173 -3.35 1.09 21.74
N SER A 174 -4.53 0.90 22.32
CA SER A 174 -4.94 -0.40 22.89
C SER A 174 -5.34 -1.41 21.82
N LYS A 175 -5.47 -0.96 20.57
CA LYS A 175 -5.91 -1.76 19.42
C LYS A 175 -4.82 -1.80 18.34
N PRO A 176 -4.79 -2.85 17.52
CA PRO A 176 -3.77 -3.08 16.51
C PRO A 176 -4.01 -2.24 15.23
N TYR A 177 -4.18 -0.95 15.40
CA TYR A 177 -4.20 -0.01 14.28
C TYR A 177 -2.81 0.23 13.74
N THR A 178 -2.72 0.44 12.44
CA THR A 178 -1.50 0.90 11.76
C THR A 178 -1.81 1.99 10.75
N ILE A 179 -0.79 2.74 10.35
CA ILE A 179 -0.84 3.64 9.20
C ILE A 179 0.26 3.24 8.24
N THR A 180 -0.10 2.84 7.03
CA THR A 180 0.83 2.51 5.95
C THR A 180 0.66 3.42 4.73
N GLY A 181 -0.49 4.09 4.61
CA GLY A 181 -0.82 4.99 3.51
C GLY A 181 -0.09 6.33 3.60
N ALA A 182 0.20 6.93 2.45
CA ALA A 182 0.69 8.29 2.37
C ALA A 182 -0.44 9.27 2.73
N PRO A 183 -0.21 10.29 3.57
CA PRO A 183 -1.20 11.33 3.80
C PRO A 183 -1.43 12.17 2.54
N ARG A 184 -2.57 12.87 2.48
CA ARG A 184 -2.87 13.89 1.46
C ARG A 184 -3.14 15.22 2.14
N VAL A 185 -2.77 16.33 1.51
CA VAL A 185 -3.09 17.66 2.04
C VAL A 185 -4.01 18.40 1.07
N VAL A 186 -5.15 18.86 1.60
CA VAL A 186 -6.18 19.57 0.85
C VAL A 186 -6.71 20.70 1.72
N LYS A 187 -6.70 21.94 1.21
CA LYS A 187 -7.26 23.12 1.91
C LYS A 187 -6.74 23.28 3.35
N GLY A 188 -5.44 22.98 3.57
CA GLY A 188 -4.84 23.06 4.90
C GLY A 188 -5.23 21.97 5.88
N LEU A 189 -5.81 20.87 5.38
CA LEU A 189 -6.15 19.66 6.14
C LEU A 189 -5.30 18.49 5.69
N VAL A 190 -4.69 17.79 6.62
CA VAL A 190 -3.95 16.55 6.39
C VAL A 190 -4.91 15.38 6.57
N LEU A 191 -5.14 14.65 5.49
CA LEU A 191 -6.06 13.51 5.42
C LEU A 191 -5.29 12.21 5.62
N ILE A 192 -5.79 11.34 6.49
CA ILE A 192 -5.19 10.03 6.73
C ILE A 192 -6.24 9.01 7.15
N GLY A 193 -6.11 7.80 6.62
CA GLY A 193 -6.88 6.63 7.03
C GLY A 193 -6.10 5.73 7.98
N ASN A 194 -6.52 4.49 8.11
CA ASN A 194 -5.87 3.49 8.95
C ASN A 194 -5.93 2.10 8.33
N GLY A 195 -5.04 1.20 8.76
CA GLY A 195 -5.03 -0.23 8.53
C GLY A 195 -5.40 -1.02 9.79
N GLY A 196 -5.37 -2.36 9.68
CA GLY A 196 -5.58 -3.29 10.79
C GLY A 196 -6.94 -4.02 10.79
N ALA A 197 -7.71 -3.97 9.70
CA ALA A 197 -9.03 -4.60 9.60
C ALA A 197 -9.02 -6.07 10.07
N GLU A 198 -8.10 -6.88 9.56
CA GLU A 198 -7.97 -8.31 9.86
C GLU A 198 -7.65 -8.59 11.33
N LEU A 199 -7.05 -7.63 12.01
CA LEU A 199 -6.64 -7.72 13.41
C LEU A 199 -7.72 -7.25 14.39
N GLY A 200 -8.88 -6.82 13.86
CA GLY A 200 -10.05 -6.46 14.65
C GLY A 200 -10.13 -4.99 15.00
N VAL A 201 -10.06 -4.11 14.00
CA VAL A 201 -10.26 -2.67 14.18
C VAL A 201 -11.37 -2.15 13.28
N ARG A 202 -11.87 -0.97 13.63
CA ARG A 202 -12.89 -0.21 12.89
C ARG A 202 -12.23 0.83 11.98
N GLY A 203 -12.58 0.81 10.69
CA GLY A 203 -12.05 1.74 9.71
C GLY A 203 -12.62 3.16 9.85
N TYR A 204 -11.76 4.15 9.63
CA TYR A 204 -12.15 5.57 9.51
C TYR A 204 -11.12 6.36 8.73
N ILE A 205 -11.57 7.46 8.12
CA ILE A 205 -10.70 8.53 7.63
C ILE A 205 -10.82 9.74 8.54
N SER A 206 -9.73 10.47 8.72
CA SER A 206 -9.70 11.70 9.51
C SER A 206 -8.95 12.80 8.80
N ALA A 207 -9.34 14.04 9.08
CA ALA A 207 -8.65 15.25 8.67
C ALA A 207 -8.10 15.98 9.90
N TYR A 208 -6.85 16.40 9.82
CA TYR A 208 -6.15 17.14 10.84
C TYR A 208 -5.69 18.48 10.28
N ARG A 209 -5.80 19.55 11.07
CA ARG A 209 -5.28 20.86 10.66
C ARG A 209 -3.77 20.79 10.44
N ALA A 210 -3.33 21.19 9.27
CA ALA A 210 -1.92 21.10 8.86
C ALA A 210 -0.98 21.95 9.75
N ASP A 211 -1.48 23.06 10.28
CA ASP A 211 -0.72 23.97 11.14
C ASP A 211 -0.51 23.45 12.57
N THR A 212 -1.49 22.74 13.14
CA THR A 212 -1.53 22.41 14.57
C THR A 212 -1.63 20.91 14.88
N GLY A 213 -1.98 20.08 13.92
CA GLY A 213 -2.29 18.65 14.14
C GLY A 213 -3.62 18.40 14.88
N LYS A 214 -4.45 19.44 15.11
CA LYS A 214 -5.75 19.26 15.74
C LYS A 214 -6.72 18.54 14.79
N LEU A 215 -7.48 17.57 15.33
CA LEU A 215 -8.52 16.88 14.58
C LEU A 215 -9.58 17.91 14.13
N ALA A 216 -9.85 17.95 12.82
CA ALA A 216 -10.92 18.77 12.25
C ALA A 216 -12.20 17.95 12.14
N TRP A 217 -12.14 16.77 11.55
CA TRP A 217 -13.26 15.84 11.46
C TRP A 217 -12.77 14.38 11.31
N ARG A 218 -13.70 13.44 11.60
CA ARG A 218 -13.54 12.01 11.38
C ARG A 218 -14.80 11.43 10.75
N PHE A 219 -14.62 10.50 9.81
CA PHE A 219 -15.69 9.73 9.18
C PHE A 219 -15.43 8.23 9.37
N TYR A 220 -16.28 7.55 10.12
CA TYR A 220 -16.21 6.09 10.29
C TYR A 220 -16.79 5.39 9.08
N ILE A 221 -16.22 4.23 8.72
CA ILE A 221 -16.62 3.45 7.53
C ILE A 221 -17.70 2.43 7.89
N THR A 222 -17.71 1.97 9.13
CA THR A 222 -18.67 0.96 9.62
C THR A 222 -19.48 1.53 10.79
N PRO A 223 -20.67 1.00 11.07
CA PRO A 223 -21.49 1.45 12.21
C PRO A 223 -20.76 1.33 13.55
N ASN A 224 -21.23 2.06 14.55
CA ASN A 224 -20.74 1.89 15.91
C ASN A 224 -21.23 0.55 16.46
N PRO A 225 -20.33 -0.37 16.89
CA PRO A 225 -20.71 -1.68 17.40
C PRO A 225 -21.65 -1.64 18.62
N GLN A 226 -21.66 -0.53 19.35
CA GLN A 226 -22.52 -0.30 20.51
C GLN A 226 -23.88 0.30 20.16
N GLY A 227 -24.11 0.61 18.86
CA GLY A 227 -25.36 1.22 18.40
C GLY A 227 -25.57 2.69 18.81
N LYS A 228 -24.47 3.38 19.21
CA LYS A 228 -24.50 4.78 19.66
C LYS A 228 -23.91 5.69 18.59
N PRO A 229 -24.27 6.99 18.57
CA PRO A 229 -23.56 8.00 17.80
C PRO A 229 -22.08 8.07 18.20
N ASP A 230 -21.22 8.40 17.24
CA ASP A 230 -19.78 8.57 17.43
C ASP A 230 -19.39 10.06 17.63
N HIS A 231 -20.32 10.99 17.47
CA HIS A 231 -20.11 12.43 17.36
C HIS A 231 -19.14 12.76 16.21
N ALA A 232 -19.31 12.08 15.08
CA ALA A 232 -18.46 12.15 13.90
C ALA A 232 -19.25 12.57 12.64
N ALA A 233 -18.53 13.00 11.61
CA ALA A 233 -19.12 13.40 10.33
C ALA A 233 -19.97 12.30 9.67
N SER A 234 -19.71 11.04 10.00
CA SER A 234 -20.44 9.87 9.49
C SER A 234 -21.80 9.62 10.13
N ASP A 235 -22.10 10.17 11.32
CA ASP A 235 -23.27 9.74 12.13
C ASP A 235 -24.60 9.84 11.38
N LYS A 236 -24.82 10.94 10.66
CA LYS A 236 -26.06 11.17 9.90
C LYS A 236 -26.27 10.08 8.84
N VAL A 237 -25.25 9.78 8.03
CA VAL A 237 -25.35 8.77 6.97
C VAL A 237 -25.32 7.34 7.52
N MET A 238 -24.63 7.09 8.63
CA MET A 238 -24.68 5.81 9.33
C MET A 238 -26.12 5.49 9.76
N ALA A 239 -26.80 6.42 10.41
CA ALA A 239 -28.20 6.25 10.83
C ALA A 239 -29.16 6.10 9.62
N ALA A 240 -28.96 6.89 8.56
CA ALA A 240 -29.88 6.93 7.42
C ALA A 240 -29.69 5.74 6.45
N LYS A 241 -28.50 5.17 6.31
CA LYS A 241 -28.19 4.16 5.28
C LYS A 241 -27.48 2.93 5.81
N ALA A 242 -26.37 3.09 6.56
CA ALA A 242 -25.46 1.98 6.82
C ALA A 242 -25.98 1.02 7.89
N ASN A 243 -26.54 1.52 9.01
CA ASN A 243 -26.96 0.67 10.13
C ASN A 243 -27.92 -0.46 9.70
N ALA A 244 -28.86 -0.18 8.79
CA ALA A 244 -29.83 -1.16 8.29
C ALA A 244 -29.18 -2.28 7.43
N THR A 245 -27.94 -2.12 7.00
CA THR A 245 -27.22 -3.10 6.17
C THR A 245 -26.30 -4.03 6.99
N TRP A 246 -26.27 -3.87 8.31
CA TRP A 246 -25.47 -4.67 9.23
C TRP A 246 -26.36 -5.48 10.16
N PHE A 247 -26.16 -6.79 10.18
CA PHE A 247 -26.91 -7.71 11.05
C PHE A 247 -26.03 -8.15 12.21
N ASP A 248 -26.62 -8.83 13.20
CA ASP A 248 -25.88 -9.32 14.35
C ASP A 248 -24.78 -10.31 13.93
N GLY A 249 -23.61 -10.23 14.59
CA GLY A 249 -22.47 -11.08 14.25
C GLY A 249 -21.16 -10.61 14.85
N ALA A 250 -20.08 -11.28 14.46
CA ALA A 250 -18.74 -11.07 15.02
C ALA A 250 -18.15 -9.69 14.72
N TRP A 251 -18.70 -8.93 13.79
CA TRP A 251 -18.24 -7.57 13.49
C TRP A 251 -18.32 -6.63 14.68
N LYS A 252 -19.28 -6.86 15.59
CA LYS A 252 -19.43 -6.05 16.81
C LYS A 252 -18.21 -6.13 17.72
N GLN A 253 -17.54 -7.28 17.75
CA GLN A 253 -16.30 -7.50 18.49
C GLN A 253 -15.08 -7.09 17.64
N ALA A 254 -15.10 -7.43 16.36
CA ALA A 254 -13.99 -7.18 15.42
C ALA A 254 -13.95 -5.76 14.83
N GLY A 255 -14.88 -4.87 15.21
CA GLY A 255 -14.94 -3.50 14.68
C GLY A 255 -15.45 -3.37 13.26
N GLY A 256 -15.70 -4.46 12.55
CA GLY A 256 -16.29 -4.48 11.20
C GLY A 256 -15.31 -4.25 10.05
N GLY A 257 -14.11 -3.80 10.28
CA GLY A 257 -13.12 -3.51 9.22
C GLY A 257 -13.39 -2.19 8.47
N GLY A 258 -13.32 -2.21 7.14
CA GLY A 258 -13.56 -1.04 6.29
C GLY A 258 -12.41 -0.02 6.26
N THR A 259 -11.20 -0.41 6.64
CA THR A 259 -10.07 0.51 6.78
C THR A 259 -9.67 1.15 5.45
N PRO A 260 -9.65 2.51 5.32
CA PRO A 260 -9.14 3.22 4.15
C PRO A 260 -7.63 3.38 4.27
N TRP A 261 -6.89 2.32 3.90
CA TRP A 261 -5.46 2.23 4.14
C TRP A 261 -4.58 2.81 3.03
N ASP A 262 -5.16 3.22 1.89
CA ASP A 262 -4.36 3.76 0.77
C ASP A 262 -5.04 4.94 0.07
N SER A 263 -5.99 4.73 -0.85
CA SER A 263 -6.43 5.76 -1.79
C SER A 263 -7.31 6.86 -1.18
N ILE A 264 -6.81 8.09 -1.29
CA ILE A 264 -7.51 9.34 -0.96
C ILE A 264 -7.20 10.32 -2.10
N VAL A 265 -8.23 10.79 -2.80
CA VAL A 265 -8.11 11.64 -3.98
C VAL A 265 -8.96 12.88 -3.82
N TYR A 266 -8.43 14.04 -4.15
CA TYR A 266 -9.20 15.29 -4.18
C TYR A 266 -9.42 15.74 -5.61
N ASP A 267 -10.66 16.06 -5.90
CA ASP A 267 -11.05 16.65 -7.18
C ASP A 267 -11.39 18.12 -7.03
N THR A 268 -10.64 18.96 -7.76
CA THR A 268 -10.82 20.41 -7.73
C THR A 268 -12.08 20.88 -8.46
N LYS A 269 -12.61 20.10 -9.42
CA LYS A 269 -13.80 20.49 -10.21
C LYS A 269 -15.08 20.30 -9.45
N THR A 270 -15.22 19.18 -8.74
CA THR A 270 -16.42 18.88 -7.94
C THR A 270 -16.29 19.34 -6.49
N ASP A 271 -15.08 19.71 -6.05
CA ASP A 271 -14.73 19.98 -4.66
C ASP A 271 -15.08 18.81 -3.74
N LEU A 272 -14.73 17.59 -4.15
CA LEU A 272 -14.98 16.35 -3.43
C LEU A 272 -13.69 15.58 -3.12
N LEU A 273 -13.70 14.87 -2.00
CA LEU A 273 -12.74 13.83 -1.68
C LEU A 273 -13.32 12.48 -2.09
N PHE A 274 -12.55 11.69 -2.82
CA PHE A 274 -12.86 10.29 -3.08
C PHE A 274 -11.98 9.40 -2.21
N VAL A 275 -12.60 8.51 -1.45
CA VAL A 275 -11.93 7.64 -0.49
C VAL A 275 -12.29 6.20 -0.76
N GLY A 276 -11.28 5.38 -1.01
CA GLY A 276 -11.46 3.93 -1.14
C GLY A 276 -11.53 3.25 0.22
N THR A 277 -12.50 2.36 0.42
CA THR A 277 -12.70 1.66 1.69
C THR A 277 -12.37 0.18 1.62
N GLY A 278 -11.94 -0.38 2.74
CA GLY A 278 -11.46 -1.75 2.87
C GLY A 278 -12.55 -2.80 3.03
N ASN A 279 -12.06 -4.02 3.16
CA ASN A 279 -12.83 -5.25 3.39
C ASN A 279 -13.47 -5.33 4.77
N GLY A 280 -14.38 -6.29 4.92
CA GLY A 280 -15.01 -6.62 6.19
C GLY A 280 -14.13 -7.43 7.13
N SER A 281 -14.31 -7.24 8.44
CA SER A 281 -13.70 -8.06 9.48
C SER A 281 -14.78 -8.70 10.37
N PRO A 282 -14.83 -10.05 10.46
CA PRO A 282 -14.12 -11.06 9.64
C PRO A 282 -14.45 -11.00 8.15
N TRP A 283 -13.63 -11.63 7.28
CA TRP A 283 -13.92 -11.73 5.84
C TRP A 283 -15.20 -12.49 5.59
N ASN A 284 -15.41 -13.62 6.29
CA ASN A 284 -16.60 -14.44 6.14
C ASN A 284 -17.88 -13.68 6.50
N HIS A 285 -18.71 -13.40 5.49
CA HIS A 285 -19.93 -12.61 5.62
C HIS A 285 -20.96 -13.27 6.55
N THR A 286 -21.02 -14.62 6.56
CA THR A 286 -21.93 -15.36 7.46
C THR A 286 -21.54 -15.15 8.93
N ILE A 287 -20.24 -15.19 9.24
CA ILE A 287 -19.72 -14.95 10.60
C ILE A 287 -19.86 -13.48 10.95
N ARG A 288 -19.53 -12.59 10.01
CA ARG A 288 -19.58 -11.14 10.23
C ARG A 288 -20.99 -10.63 10.46
N SER A 289 -21.94 -10.98 9.60
CA SER A 289 -23.28 -10.34 9.52
C SER A 289 -24.39 -11.32 9.14
N GLN A 290 -24.29 -12.58 9.56
CA GLN A 290 -25.26 -13.67 9.24
C GLN A 290 -25.45 -13.93 7.74
N GLY A 291 -24.51 -13.55 6.89
CA GLY A 291 -24.64 -13.59 5.44
C GLY A 291 -25.68 -12.63 4.89
N LYS A 292 -26.05 -11.59 5.65
CA LYS A 292 -27.12 -10.65 5.32
C LYS A 292 -26.60 -9.22 5.25
N GLY A 293 -27.23 -8.42 4.39
CA GLY A 293 -26.99 -7.01 4.19
C GLY A 293 -25.70 -6.72 3.44
N ASP A 294 -25.59 -5.54 2.91
CA ASP A 294 -24.47 -5.11 2.08
C ASP A 294 -23.26 -4.66 2.89
N ASN A 295 -23.43 -4.44 4.20
CA ASN A 295 -22.42 -3.95 5.12
C ASN A 295 -21.77 -2.63 4.69
N LEU A 296 -22.61 -1.60 4.45
CA LEU A 296 -22.12 -0.26 4.08
C LEU A 296 -21.25 0.35 5.19
N PHE A 297 -20.08 0.92 4.86
CA PHE A 297 -19.54 1.21 3.54
C PHE A 297 -18.28 0.38 3.25
N LEU A 298 -18.32 -0.95 3.41
CA LEU A 298 -17.21 -1.81 3.00
C LEU A 298 -17.03 -1.78 1.48
N SER A 299 -15.78 -1.95 1.01
CA SER A 299 -15.45 -2.14 -0.40
C SER A 299 -16.12 -1.11 -1.31
N SER A 300 -16.02 0.17 -0.94
CA SER A 300 -16.74 1.28 -1.56
C SER A 300 -15.81 2.42 -1.96
N ILE A 301 -16.24 3.21 -2.93
CA ILE A 301 -15.74 4.55 -3.19
C ILE A 301 -16.71 5.52 -2.50
N LEU A 302 -16.20 6.32 -1.56
CA LEU A 302 -16.96 7.37 -0.87
C LEU A 302 -16.59 8.74 -1.44
N ALA A 303 -17.59 9.59 -1.66
CA ALA A 303 -17.41 11.00 -1.92
C ALA A 303 -17.80 11.82 -0.69
N LEU A 304 -16.85 12.63 -0.20
CA LEU A 304 -16.99 13.44 1.01
C LEU A 304 -16.63 14.90 0.73
N LYS A 305 -17.21 15.83 1.50
CA LYS A 305 -16.77 17.24 1.49
C LYS A 305 -15.43 17.36 2.21
N PRO A 306 -14.42 18.01 1.61
CA PRO A 306 -13.07 18.04 2.17
C PRO A 306 -12.97 18.76 3.51
N GLU A 307 -13.72 19.87 3.72
CA GLU A 307 -13.62 20.68 4.94
C GLU A 307 -14.34 20.06 6.14
N THR A 308 -15.40 19.26 5.90
CA THR A 308 -16.32 18.79 6.97
C THR A 308 -16.37 17.28 7.11
N GLY A 309 -15.90 16.53 6.09
CA GLY A 309 -16.10 15.08 6.02
C GLY A 309 -17.55 14.67 5.76
N GLU A 310 -18.44 15.62 5.41
CA GLU A 310 -19.85 15.32 5.14
C GLU A 310 -19.98 14.42 3.91
N TYR A 311 -20.82 13.38 4.03
CA TYR A 311 -21.14 12.43 2.98
C TYR A 311 -21.91 13.08 1.84
N VAL A 312 -21.51 12.76 0.58
CA VAL A 312 -22.20 13.19 -0.64
C VAL A 312 -22.81 11.99 -1.37
N TRP A 313 -21.97 11.04 -1.80
CA TRP A 313 -22.41 9.80 -2.43
C TRP A 313 -21.42 8.65 -2.16
N HIS A 314 -21.82 7.43 -2.48
CA HIS A 314 -20.96 6.27 -2.50
C HIS A 314 -21.33 5.33 -3.64
N TYR A 315 -20.34 4.54 -4.06
CA TYR A 315 -20.54 3.38 -4.92
C TYR A 315 -19.86 2.17 -4.28
N GLN A 316 -20.61 1.11 -4.01
CA GLN A 316 -20.10 -0.10 -3.41
C GLN A 316 -19.72 -1.12 -4.48
N THR A 317 -18.42 -1.40 -4.65
CA THR A 317 -17.92 -2.29 -5.70
C THR A 317 -18.16 -3.76 -5.42
N THR A 318 -18.27 -4.14 -4.13
CA THR A 318 -18.49 -5.52 -3.70
C THR A 318 -19.43 -5.55 -2.48
N PRO A 319 -20.76 -5.50 -2.69
CA PRO A 319 -21.73 -5.58 -1.61
C PRO A 319 -21.61 -6.88 -0.80
N GLY A 320 -21.60 -6.77 0.54
CA GLY A 320 -21.44 -7.92 1.43
C GLY A 320 -20.14 -8.70 1.16
N ASP A 321 -19.04 -7.99 0.90
CA ASP A 321 -17.72 -8.60 0.58
C ASP A 321 -17.43 -9.82 1.45
N ASN A 322 -16.94 -10.88 0.83
CA ASN A 322 -16.64 -12.17 1.44
C ASN A 322 -15.21 -12.64 1.15
N TRP A 323 -14.42 -11.88 0.37
CA TRP A 323 -13.18 -12.35 -0.26
C TRP A 323 -11.99 -11.43 -0.04
N ASP A 324 -12.13 -10.39 0.80
CA ASP A 324 -11.14 -9.31 0.92
C ASP A 324 -11.03 -8.45 -0.35
N TYR A 325 -12.14 -8.24 -1.07
CA TYR A 325 -12.15 -7.38 -2.25
C TYR A 325 -12.31 -5.90 -1.86
N THR A 326 -11.20 -5.32 -1.42
CA THR A 326 -11.17 -3.90 -1.05
C THR A 326 -11.35 -2.98 -2.26
N ALA A 327 -11.83 -1.77 -2.03
CA ALA A 327 -11.84 -0.66 -2.99
C ALA A 327 -10.81 0.42 -2.61
N THR A 328 -9.75 0.06 -1.88
CA THR A 328 -8.68 0.96 -1.44
C THR A 328 -7.58 1.16 -2.48
N GLN A 329 -7.64 0.45 -3.62
CA GLN A 329 -6.72 0.62 -4.73
C GLN A 329 -6.84 2.02 -5.29
N GLN A 330 -5.77 2.49 -5.95
CA GLN A 330 -5.74 3.85 -6.47
C GLN A 330 -7.01 4.23 -7.23
N ILE A 331 -7.62 5.32 -6.80
CA ILE A 331 -8.65 6.06 -7.51
C ILE A 331 -7.95 7.13 -8.34
N MET A 332 -8.47 7.46 -9.51
CA MET A 332 -8.02 8.60 -10.31
C MET A 332 -9.20 9.35 -10.89
N VAL A 333 -8.99 10.64 -11.15
CA VAL A 333 -9.99 11.54 -11.75
C VAL A 333 -9.49 11.98 -13.10
N ALA A 334 -10.35 11.95 -14.12
CA ALA A 334 -10.03 12.39 -15.47
C ALA A 334 -11.26 12.86 -16.22
N ASP A 335 -11.04 13.53 -17.35
CA ASP A 335 -12.09 13.81 -18.33
C ASP A 335 -12.02 12.78 -19.46
N LEU A 336 -13.13 12.12 -19.76
CA LEU A 336 -13.26 11.14 -20.83
C LEU A 336 -14.34 11.53 -21.81
N LEU A 337 -14.09 11.33 -23.11
CA LEU A 337 -15.11 11.50 -24.16
C LEU A 337 -15.90 10.19 -24.30
N ILE A 338 -17.06 10.12 -23.63
CA ILE A 338 -17.92 8.92 -23.60
C ILE A 338 -19.20 9.22 -24.38
N GLY A 339 -19.46 8.44 -25.45
CA GLY A 339 -20.64 8.64 -26.29
C GLY A 339 -20.75 10.05 -26.91
N GLY A 340 -19.60 10.66 -27.25
CA GLY A 340 -19.52 12.00 -27.81
C GLY A 340 -19.69 13.14 -26.79
N LYS A 341 -19.82 12.84 -25.48
CA LYS A 341 -19.94 13.82 -24.40
C LYS A 341 -18.68 13.78 -23.50
N LEU A 342 -18.12 14.93 -23.19
CA LEU A 342 -17.04 15.04 -22.21
C LEU A 342 -17.63 14.79 -20.81
N ARG A 343 -17.20 13.74 -20.14
CA ARG A 343 -17.60 13.34 -18.79
C ARG A 343 -16.43 13.47 -17.85
N HIS A 344 -16.67 14.12 -16.73
CA HIS A 344 -15.70 14.17 -15.62
C HIS A 344 -15.94 12.97 -14.73
N VAL A 345 -14.92 12.09 -14.61
CA VAL A 345 -15.12 10.75 -14.07
C VAL A 345 -14.13 10.39 -12.98
N VAL A 346 -14.58 9.54 -12.08
CA VAL A 346 -13.76 8.76 -11.15
C VAL A 346 -13.54 7.38 -11.75
N MET A 347 -12.28 6.93 -11.79
CA MET A 347 -11.90 5.61 -12.29
C MET A 347 -11.21 4.80 -11.22
N GLN A 348 -11.50 3.50 -11.16
CA GLN A 348 -10.83 2.58 -10.26
C GLN A 348 -10.79 1.15 -10.83
N ALA A 349 -9.66 0.44 -10.60
CA ALA A 349 -9.52 -0.99 -10.78
C ALA A 349 -9.30 -1.66 -9.40
N PRO A 350 -10.36 -1.96 -8.62
CA PRO A 350 -10.22 -2.58 -7.32
C PRO A 350 -9.83 -4.06 -7.41
N LYS A 351 -9.64 -4.70 -6.24
CA LYS A 351 -9.27 -6.11 -6.12
C LYS A 351 -10.19 -7.07 -6.88
N ASN A 352 -11.48 -6.73 -7.01
CA ASN A 352 -12.51 -7.61 -7.56
C ASN A 352 -12.41 -7.89 -9.07
N GLY A 353 -11.52 -7.19 -9.78
CA GLY A 353 -11.20 -7.45 -11.20
C GLY A 353 -12.04 -6.72 -12.22
N PHE A 354 -12.92 -5.81 -11.80
CA PHE A 354 -13.69 -4.92 -12.69
C PHE A 354 -13.08 -3.51 -12.69
N PHE A 355 -13.05 -2.87 -13.85
CA PHE A 355 -12.69 -1.47 -13.99
C PHE A 355 -13.96 -0.64 -13.97
N TYR A 356 -14.09 0.25 -12.98
CA TYR A 356 -15.24 1.11 -12.78
C TYR A 356 -14.96 2.51 -13.31
N VAL A 357 -15.95 3.08 -14.00
CA VAL A 357 -16.01 4.48 -14.41
C VAL A 357 -17.29 5.08 -13.84
N LEU A 358 -17.17 6.05 -12.96
CA LEU A 358 -18.28 6.72 -12.29
C LEU A 358 -18.28 8.20 -12.66
N ASP A 359 -19.44 8.81 -12.76
CA ASP A 359 -19.57 10.28 -12.82
C ASP A 359 -19.07 10.89 -11.50
N ALA A 360 -18.13 11.82 -11.57
CA ALA A 360 -17.46 12.34 -10.38
C ALA A 360 -18.41 13.13 -9.45
N ALA A 361 -19.40 13.81 -10.00
CA ALA A 361 -20.33 14.65 -9.21
C ALA A 361 -21.43 13.82 -8.51
N SER A 362 -21.93 12.78 -9.18
CA SER A 362 -23.11 12.04 -8.73
C SER A 362 -22.83 10.62 -8.24
N GLY A 363 -21.69 10.01 -8.62
CA GLY A 363 -21.40 8.59 -8.38
C GLY A 363 -22.18 7.64 -9.32
N GLU A 364 -22.83 8.16 -10.36
CA GLU A 364 -23.52 7.35 -11.37
C GLU A 364 -22.54 6.39 -12.04
N LEU A 365 -22.90 5.08 -12.12
CA LEU A 365 -22.12 4.08 -12.82
C LEU A 365 -22.24 4.27 -14.34
N LEU A 366 -21.12 4.60 -15.00
CA LEU A 366 -21.06 4.77 -16.44
C LEU A 366 -20.60 3.48 -17.15
N SER A 367 -19.66 2.76 -16.54
CA SER A 367 -19.25 1.42 -17.00
C SER A 367 -18.58 0.62 -15.89
N ALA A 368 -18.68 -0.72 -15.99
CA ALA A 368 -17.97 -1.66 -15.13
C ALA A 368 -17.68 -2.92 -15.94
N ASP A 369 -16.42 -3.11 -16.34
CA ASP A 369 -16.01 -4.21 -17.20
C ASP A 369 -14.78 -4.93 -16.65
N LYS A 370 -14.67 -6.24 -16.92
CA LYS A 370 -13.53 -7.04 -16.50
C LYS A 370 -12.24 -6.56 -17.17
N TYR A 371 -11.34 -5.90 -16.42
CA TYR A 371 -9.98 -5.65 -16.92
C TYR A 371 -9.08 -6.88 -16.82
N ALA A 372 -9.48 -7.84 -15.95
CA ALA A 372 -8.82 -9.10 -15.72
C ALA A 372 -9.69 -10.24 -16.30
N PRO A 373 -9.30 -10.89 -17.42
CA PRO A 373 -10.14 -11.88 -18.10
C PRO A 373 -10.33 -13.17 -17.30
N TRP A 374 -9.52 -13.41 -16.27
CA TRP A 374 -9.57 -14.59 -15.40
C TRP A 374 -10.57 -14.51 -14.25
N VAL A 375 -11.30 -13.40 -14.09
CA VAL A 375 -12.32 -13.23 -13.03
C VAL A 375 -13.44 -14.26 -13.16
N ASN A 376 -13.65 -15.07 -12.10
CA ASN A 376 -14.66 -16.13 -12.08
C ASN A 376 -15.79 -15.95 -11.06
N TRP A 377 -15.62 -15.04 -10.07
CA TRP A 377 -16.59 -14.84 -8.98
C TRP A 377 -17.88 -14.15 -9.42
N ALA A 378 -17.83 -13.36 -10.48
CA ALA A 378 -18.97 -12.66 -11.07
C ALA A 378 -18.89 -12.68 -12.60
N SER A 379 -20.02 -12.76 -13.27
CA SER A 379 -20.10 -12.73 -14.73
C SER A 379 -19.99 -11.31 -15.29
N GLY A 380 -20.46 -10.31 -14.54
CA GLY A 380 -20.48 -8.90 -14.91
C GLY A 380 -21.03 -8.04 -13.78
N VAL A 381 -21.34 -6.78 -14.10
CA VAL A 381 -22.06 -5.84 -13.22
C VAL A 381 -23.39 -5.47 -13.91
N ASP A 382 -24.48 -5.59 -13.21
CA ASP A 382 -25.78 -5.13 -13.68
C ASP A 382 -25.79 -3.59 -13.69
N MET A 383 -25.82 -2.99 -14.86
CA MET A 383 -25.75 -1.54 -15.04
C MET A 383 -26.96 -0.77 -14.50
N LYS A 384 -28.11 -1.44 -14.26
CA LYS A 384 -29.29 -0.80 -13.67
C LYS A 384 -29.18 -0.68 -12.15
N THR A 385 -28.65 -1.71 -11.52
CA THR A 385 -28.55 -1.79 -10.04
C THR A 385 -27.16 -1.42 -9.53
N GLY A 386 -26.14 -1.40 -10.40
CA GLY A 386 -24.74 -1.22 -10.05
C GLY A 386 -24.14 -2.43 -9.30
N ARG A 387 -24.80 -3.57 -9.26
CA ARG A 387 -24.40 -4.73 -8.47
C ARG A 387 -23.70 -5.79 -9.31
N PRO A 388 -22.64 -6.44 -8.79
CA PRO A 388 -22.04 -7.60 -9.44
C PRO A 388 -23.05 -8.75 -9.60
N ILE A 389 -23.03 -9.41 -10.75
CA ILE A 389 -23.81 -10.62 -11.05
C ILE A 389 -22.96 -11.82 -10.63
N GLU A 390 -23.11 -12.21 -9.37
CA GLU A 390 -22.29 -13.27 -8.76
C GLU A 390 -22.52 -14.62 -9.45
N ALA A 391 -21.45 -15.40 -9.61
CA ALA A 391 -21.57 -16.77 -10.12
C ALA A 391 -22.20 -17.70 -9.05
N PRO A 392 -22.93 -18.75 -9.41
CA PRO A 392 -23.52 -19.67 -8.45
C PRO A 392 -22.48 -20.33 -7.54
N GLY A 393 -22.73 -20.37 -6.22
CA GLY A 393 -21.90 -21.07 -5.25
C GLY A 393 -20.56 -20.42 -4.90
N VAL A 394 -20.34 -19.15 -5.29
CA VAL A 394 -19.06 -18.45 -5.01
C VAL A 394 -18.91 -18.05 -3.56
N ARG A 395 -20.02 -17.84 -2.83
CA ARG A 395 -19.97 -17.46 -1.42
C ARG A 395 -19.68 -18.70 -0.57
N TYR A 396 -18.60 -18.66 0.19
CA TYR A 396 -18.34 -19.63 1.24
C TYR A 396 -19.00 -19.16 2.54
N GLY A 397 -19.51 -20.09 3.35
CA GLY A 397 -20.30 -19.78 4.53
C GLY A 397 -19.91 -20.62 5.73
N ALA A 398 -20.94 -20.99 6.55
CA ALA A 398 -20.79 -21.80 7.75
C ALA A 398 -20.79 -23.32 7.48
N ASP A 399 -21.00 -23.75 6.23
CA ASP A 399 -21.21 -25.15 5.85
C ASP A 399 -19.94 -25.92 5.46
N ALA A 400 -18.78 -25.36 5.74
CA ALA A 400 -17.44 -25.89 5.42
C ALA A 400 -17.17 -26.12 3.93
N LYS A 401 -18.08 -25.72 3.04
CA LYS A 401 -17.83 -25.79 1.60
C LYS A 401 -16.70 -24.84 1.23
N SER A 402 -15.81 -25.32 0.38
CA SER A 402 -14.76 -24.53 -0.20
C SER A 402 -15.15 -23.96 -1.54
N SER A 403 -14.68 -22.76 -1.86
CA SER A 403 -14.88 -22.11 -3.15
C SER A 403 -13.56 -21.49 -3.61
N THR A 404 -13.08 -21.88 -4.80
CA THR A 404 -11.85 -21.31 -5.37
C THR A 404 -12.22 -20.13 -6.25
N GLN A 405 -11.70 -18.96 -5.86
CA GLN A 405 -11.94 -17.70 -6.55
C GLN A 405 -10.70 -17.20 -7.26
N ASN A 406 -10.90 -16.62 -8.40
CA ASN A 406 -9.94 -15.80 -9.11
C ASN A 406 -10.64 -14.46 -9.46
N PRO A 407 -10.11 -13.34 -8.97
CA PRO A 407 -8.94 -13.21 -8.12
C PRO A 407 -9.12 -13.76 -6.69
N GLY A 408 -8.00 -14.11 -6.05
CA GLY A 408 -7.94 -14.37 -4.61
C GLY A 408 -7.91 -13.07 -3.78
N PRO A 409 -7.56 -13.13 -2.47
CA PRO A 409 -7.61 -11.97 -1.56
C PRO A 409 -6.58 -10.90 -1.89
N LEU A 410 -5.55 -11.23 -2.68
CA LEU A 410 -4.60 -10.25 -3.18
C LEU A 410 -5.18 -9.39 -4.31
N GLY A 411 -6.34 -9.80 -4.86
CA GLY A 411 -7.05 -9.09 -5.91
C GLY A 411 -6.43 -9.25 -7.30
N ALA A 412 -7.15 -8.83 -8.33
CA ALA A 412 -6.61 -8.70 -9.68
C ALA A 412 -5.73 -7.45 -9.85
N HIS A 413 -5.83 -6.50 -8.94
CA HIS A 413 -4.97 -5.33 -8.74
C HIS A 413 -4.93 -5.02 -7.24
N ASN A 414 -3.77 -4.52 -6.75
CA ASN A 414 -3.60 -4.18 -5.34
C ASN A 414 -3.08 -2.73 -5.20
N TRP A 415 -2.33 -2.41 -4.16
CA TRP A 415 -1.85 -1.06 -3.82
C TRP A 415 -0.90 -0.44 -4.85
N LYS A 416 -0.27 -1.23 -5.71
CA LYS A 416 0.66 -0.74 -6.75
C LYS A 416 -0.06 0.22 -7.70
N PRO A 417 0.31 1.53 -7.74
CA PRO A 417 -0.53 2.49 -8.43
C PRO A 417 -0.52 2.35 -9.95
N MET A 418 -1.67 2.62 -10.55
CA MET A 418 -1.90 2.76 -11.99
C MET A 418 -1.40 4.10 -12.50
N ALA A 419 -1.28 4.26 -13.82
CA ALA A 419 -1.08 5.56 -14.48
C ALA A 419 -2.07 5.73 -15.64
N PHE A 420 -2.57 6.95 -15.84
CA PHE A 420 -3.42 7.30 -16.99
C PHE A 420 -2.67 8.22 -17.93
N ASP A 421 -2.61 7.87 -19.21
CA ASP A 421 -2.07 8.72 -20.25
C ASP A 421 -3.22 9.42 -21.00
N PRO A 422 -3.44 10.73 -20.79
CA PRO A 422 -4.53 11.46 -21.44
C PRO A 422 -4.36 11.59 -22.96
N LYS A 423 -3.15 11.39 -23.50
CA LYS A 423 -2.90 11.44 -24.95
C LYS A 423 -3.40 10.19 -25.66
N THR A 424 -3.21 9.02 -25.05
CA THR A 424 -3.67 7.74 -25.61
C THR A 424 -5.04 7.32 -25.08
N GLY A 425 -5.51 7.93 -23.99
CA GLY A 425 -6.72 7.54 -23.25
C GLY A 425 -6.59 6.20 -22.52
N LEU A 426 -5.36 5.71 -22.29
CA LEU A 426 -5.12 4.40 -21.70
C LEU A 426 -4.74 4.49 -20.21
N VAL A 427 -5.26 3.54 -19.43
CA VAL A 427 -4.87 3.30 -18.05
C VAL A 427 -3.93 2.09 -18.00
N PHE A 428 -2.74 2.26 -17.43
CA PHE A 428 -1.76 1.18 -17.26
C PHE A 428 -1.90 0.57 -15.88
N ILE A 429 -2.48 -0.65 -15.83
CA ILE A 429 -2.85 -1.34 -14.59
C ILE A 429 -1.82 -2.43 -14.30
N PRO A 430 -1.09 -2.38 -13.16
CA PRO A 430 -0.23 -3.48 -12.69
C PRO A 430 -1.10 -4.59 -12.08
N ALA A 431 -1.74 -5.36 -12.95
CA ALA A 431 -2.65 -6.44 -12.60
C ALA A 431 -1.92 -7.72 -12.21
N GLN A 432 -2.64 -8.64 -11.57
CA GLN A 432 -2.13 -9.94 -11.15
C GLN A 432 -3.19 -11.02 -11.27
N ASP A 433 -2.78 -12.21 -11.77
CA ASP A 433 -3.59 -13.41 -11.90
C ASP A 433 -3.21 -14.34 -10.75
N SER A 434 -4.02 -14.37 -9.71
CA SER A 434 -3.79 -15.15 -8.49
C SER A 434 -5.12 -15.65 -7.96
N SER A 435 -5.21 -16.93 -7.67
CA SER A 435 -6.40 -17.57 -7.13
C SER A 435 -6.24 -17.93 -5.66
N PHE A 436 -7.37 -18.15 -4.99
CA PHE A 436 -7.37 -18.61 -3.60
C PHE A 436 -8.59 -19.48 -3.32
N THR A 437 -8.40 -20.54 -2.54
CA THR A 437 -9.49 -21.40 -2.08
C THR A 437 -9.94 -20.95 -0.70
N TYR A 438 -11.12 -20.36 -0.67
CA TYR A 438 -11.81 -20.00 0.59
C TYR A 438 -12.56 -21.20 1.11
N ALA A 439 -12.46 -21.45 2.42
CA ALA A 439 -13.22 -22.49 3.09
C ALA A 439 -13.95 -21.89 4.27
N GLY A 440 -15.23 -22.15 4.42
CA GLY A 440 -16.01 -21.76 5.57
C GLY A 440 -15.53 -22.47 6.85
N ALA A 441 -15.73 -21.83 8.00
CA ALA A 441 -15.62 -22.55 9.27
C ALA A 441 -16.75 -23.59 9.34
N PRO A 442 -16.50 -24.82 9.79
CA PRO A 442 -17.53 -25.87 9.89
C PRO A 442 -18.75 -25.44 10.70
N ASN A 443 -18.56 -24.51 11.62
CA ASN A 443 -19.64 -23.94 12.43
C ASN A 443 -19.29 -22.47 12.73
N ALA A 444 -20.11 -21.53 12.30
CA ALA A 444 -19.93 -20.11 12.60
C ALA A 444 -19.90 -19.82 14.12
N LYS A 445 -20.53 -20.66 14.93
CA LYS A 445 -20.51 -20.58 16.40
C LYS A 445 -19.14 -20.89 17.01
N ASP A 446 -18.26 -21.57 16.26
CA ASP A 446 -16.90 -21.90 16.71
C ASP A 446 -15.90 -20.75 16.46
N PHE A 447 -16.29 -19.73 15.72
CA PHE A 447 -15.46 -18.56 15.54
C PHE A 447 -15.24 -17.85 16.87
N ARG A 448 -13.98 -17.57 17.18
CA ARG A 448 -13.58 -16.80 18.36
C ARG A 448 -12.72 -15.63 17.89
N TYR A 449 -13.26 -14.45 18.12
CA TYR A 449 -12.52 -13.22 17.92
C TYR A 449 -11.33 -13.13 18.89
N SER A 450 -10.18 -12.69 18.40
CA SER A 450 -9.00 -12.40 19.21
C SER A 450 -8.35 -11.10 18.74
N LEU A 451 -8.25 -10.13 19.64
CA LEU A 451 -7.65 -8.84 19.32
C LEU A 451 -6.17 -8.98 18.99
N GLY A 452 -5.71 -8.42 17.89
CA GLY A 452 -4.30 -8.39 17.49
C GLY A 452 -3.80 -9.66 16.79
N VAL A 453 -4.69 -10.55 16.40
CA VAL A 453 -4.41 -11.68 15.50
C VAL A 453 -5.41 -11.67 14.34
N TRP A 454 -5.10 -12.37 13.27
CA TRP A 454 -5.94 -12.41 12.09
C TRP A 454 -7.31 -13.06 12.39
N ASN A 455 -8.37 -12.32 12.16
CA ASN A 455 -9.76 -12.70 12.39
C ASN A 455 -10.49 -12.91 11.06
N LEU A 456 -9.98 -13.75 10.17
CA LEU A 456 -10.50 -13.88 8.80
C LEU A 456 -11.83 -14.64 8.74
N GLY A 457 -12.03 -15.59 9.63
CA GLY A 457 -13.23 -16.46 9.60
C GLY A 457 -13.23 -17.41 8.41
N THR A 458 -12.07 -17.68 7.80
CA THR A 458 -11.88 -18.65 6.72
C THR A 458 -10.74 -19.61 7.07
N GLY A 459 -10.88 -20.86 6.71
CA GLY A 459 -9.88 -21.89 6.93
C GLY A 459 -9.51 -22.14 8.40
N VAL A 460 -8.25 -22.50 8.63
CA VAL A 460 -7.71 -22.86 9.96
C VAL A 460 -7.68 -21.66 10.92
N GLN A 461 -7.69 -20.45 10.42
CA GLN A 461 -7.59 -19.22 11.23
C GLN A 461 -8.85 -18.93 12.07
N GLY A 462 -9.96 -19.62 11.80
CA GLY A 462 -11.18 -19.53 12.61
C GLY A 462 -11.20 -20.41 13.86
N ILE A 463 -10.17 -21.21 14.08
CA ILE A 463 -10.20 -22.31 15.05
C ILE A 463 -9.23 -22.09 16.20
N ALA A 464 -9.29 -21.12 16.99
CA ALA A 464 -8.76 -21.12 18.35
C ALA A 464 -8.92 -19.78 19.04
N GLY A 465 -9.68 -19.73 20.08
CA GLY A 465 -9.56 -18.73 21.13
C GLY A 465 -8.60 -19.24 22.19
N ASN A 466 -7.86 -18.33 22.79
CA ASN A 466 -7.19 -18.49 24.10
C ASN A 466 -6.22 -19.65 24.28
N GLY A 467 -5.18 -19.78 23.46
CA GLY A 467 -4.01 -20.61 23.78
C GLY A 467 -4.22 -22.13 23.86
N GLN A 468 -5.43 -22.62 23.92
CA GLN A 468 -5.76 -24.04 23.87
C GLN A 468 -6.31 -24.42 22.50
N ALA A 469 -5.70 -25.39 21.85
CA ALA A 469 -6.31 -26.04 20.70
C ALA A 469 -7.66 -26.62 21.16
N ALA A 470 -8.76 -26.05 20.67
CA ALA A 470 -10.09 -26.58 21.00
C ALA A 470 -10.14 -28.08 20.65
N PRO A 471 -10.81 -28.92 21.44
CA PRO A 471 -10.96 -30.36 21.13
C PRO A 471 -11.41 -30.53 19.66
N GLY A 472 -10.66 -31.32 18.88
CA GLY A 472 -10.92 -31.53 17.46
C GLY A 472 -10.34 -30.44 16.50
N ALA A 473 -9.61 -29.42 16.97
CA ALA A 473 -8.97 -28.42 16.09
C ALA A 473 -7.96 -29.07 15.15
N VAL A 474 -7.21 -30.05 15.63
CA VAL A 474 -6.24 -30.84 14.86
C VAL A 474 -6.94 -31.65 13.76
N ALA A 475 -8.01 -32.37 14.08
CA ALA A 475 -8.79 -33.13 13.11
C ALA A 475 -9.42 -32.20 12.06
N ARG A 476 -9.89 -31.03 12.45
CA ARG A 476 -10.45 -30.02 11.56
C ARG A 476 -9.37 -29.38 10.67
N ALA A 477 -8.18 -29.11 11.21
CA ALA A 477 -7.04 -28.61 10.42
C ALA A 477 -6.60 -29.65 9.37
N ALA A 478 -6.55 -30.91 9.75
CA ALA A 478 -6.24 -32.02 8.83
C ALA A 478 -7.34 -32.20 7.76
N ALA A 479 -8.61 -32.11 8.13
CA ALA A 479 -9.73 -32.18 7.19
C ALA A 479 -9.71 -31.00 6.21
N LEU A 480 -9.36 -29.80 6.66
CA LEU A 480 -9.24 -28.63 5.80
C LEU A 480 -8.04 -28.72 4.87
N ALA A 481 -6.88 -29.15 5.37
CA ALA A 481 -5.70 -29.43 4.53
C ALA A 481 -6.00 -30.47 3.45
N ALA A 482 -6.74 -31.51 3.80
CA ALA A 482 -7.20 -32.53 2.85
C ALA A 482 -8.21 -31.97 1.84
N ALA A 483 -9.10 -31.04 2.26
CA ALA A 483 -10.04 -30.36 1.36
C ALA A 483 -9.31 -29.43 0.40
N GLN A 484 -8.32 -28.66 0.89
CA GLN A 484 -7.47 -27.80 0.06
C GLN A 484 -6.62 -28.59 -0.92
N ALA A 485 -6.09 -29.76 -0.51
CA ALA A 485 -5.34 -30.64 -1.41
C ALA A 485 -6.21 -31.25 -2.52
N LYS A 486 -7.51 -31.42 -2.28
CA LYS A 486 -8.51 -31.89 -3.23
C LYS A 486 -9.16 -30.77 -4.05
N ALA A 487 -8.97 -29.52 -3.68
CA ALA A 487 -9.51 -28.39 -4.44
C ALA A 487 -8.93 -28.39 -5.86
N PRO A 488 -9.72 -28.01 -6.88
CA PRO A 488 -9.20 -27.86 -8.23
C PRO A 488 -7.99 -26.94 -8.22
N LYS A 489 -6.87 -27.39 -8.77
CA LYS A 489 -5.72 -26.50 -8.96
C LYS A 489 -6.14 -25.33 -9.83
N PRO A 490 -5.61 -24.11 -9.59
CA PRO A 490 -5.89 -22.96 -10.44
C PRO A 490 -5.66 -23.33 -11.91
N ALA A 491 -6.60 -22.95 -12.76
CA ALA A 491 -6.51 -23.21 -14.19
C ALA A 491 -5.36 -22.46 -14.88
N THR A 492 -4.79 -21.46 -14.20
CA THR A 492 -3.73 -20.60 -14.71
C THR A 492 -2.53 -20.56 -13.75
N LYS A 493 -1.33 -20.39 -14.32
CA LYS A 493 -0.10 -20.12 -13.54
C LYS A 493 -0.22 -18.72 -12.94
N GLU A 494 0.04 -18.57 -11.63
CA GLU A 494 0.10 -17.27 -10.98
C GLU A 494 1.14 -16.38 -11.65
N ARG A 495 0.75 -15.14 -11.99
CA ARG A 495 1.59 -14.20 -12.73
C ARG A 495 1.17 -12.75 -12.52
N ALA A 496 2.10 -11.82 -12.71
CA ALA A 496 1.78 -10.41 -12.88
C ALA A 496 1.45 -10.11 -14.35
N VAL A 497 0.61 -9.09 -14.59
CA VAL A 497 0.21 -8.66 -15.94
C VAL A 497 0.15 -7.14 -15.96
N LEU A 498 0.88 -6.50 -16.87
CA LEU A 498 0.65 -5.09 -17.17
C LEU A 498 -0.46 -4.98 -18.23
N VAL A 499 -1.57 -4.36 -17.87
CA VAL A 499 -2.72 -4.17 -18.77
C VAL A 499 -2.80 -2.71 -19.18
N ALA A 500 -2.81 -2.41 -20.47
CA ALA A 500 -3.18 -1.10 -20.99
C ALA A 500 -4.68 -1.11 -21.32
N TRP A 501 -5.45 -0.57 -20.42
CA TRP A 501 -6.91 -0.57 -20.47
C TRP A 501 -7.45 0.70 -21.11
N ASP A 502 -8.35 0.56 -22.07
CA ASP A 502 -9.10 1.65 -22.67
C ASP A 502 -10.47 1.77 -21.97
N PRO A 503 -10.67 2.78 -21.10
CA PRO A 503 -11.91 2.93 -20.32
C PRO A 503 -13.12 3.30 -21.16
N VAL A 504 -12.91 3.89 -22.35
CA VAL A 504 -13.98 4.29 -23.27
C VAL A 504 -14.37 3.12 -24.17
N ALA A 505 -13.37 2.41 -24.75
CA ALA A 505 -13.60 1.21 -25.53
C ALA A 505 -13.91 -0.02 -24.65
N ARG A 506 -13.69 0.08 -23.35
CA ARG A 506 -14.02 -0.94 -22.33
C ARG A 506 -13.30 -2.27 -22.57
N LYS A 507 -12.04 -2.19 -22.98
CA LYS A 507 -11.19 -3.36 -23.29
C LYS A 507 -9.71 -3.06 -23.18
N ALA A 508 -8.91 -4.10 -22.96
CA ALA A 508 -7.47 -3.98 -23.06
C ALA A 508 -7.05 -3.73 -24.52
N ARG A 509 -6.18 -2.74 -24.74
CA ARG A 509 -5.53 -2.47 -26.04
C ARG A 509 -4.34 -3.40 -26.23
N TRP A 510 -3.59 -3.63 -25.16
CA TRP A 510 -2.51 -4.60 -25.08
C TRP A 510 -2.32 -5.04 -23.64
N SER A 511 -1.66 -6.17 -23.44
CA SER A 511 -1.26 -6.67 -22.11
C SER A 511 0.03 -7.46 -22.22
N ILE A 512 0.83 -7.43 -21.13
CA ILE A 512 2.12 -8.11 -21.04
C ILE A 512 2.15 -8.95 -19.77
N ALA A 513 2.17 -10.28 -19.92
CA ALA A 513 2.33 -11.19 -18.80
C ALA A 513 3.79 -11.23 -18.30
N ARG A 514 3.98 -11.43 -16.99
CA ARG A 514 5.26 -11.59 -16.31
C ARG A 514 5.23 -12.86 -15.48
N ASP A 515 6.29 -13.63 -15.49
CA ASP A 515 6.33 -14.94 -14.79
C ASP A 515 6.33 -14.83 -13.27
N ASN A 516 6.75 -13.69 -12.71
CA ASN A 516 6.78 -13.47 -11.27
C ASN A 516 5.60 -12.60 -10.82
N LEU A 517 4.70 -13.20 -10.02
CA LEU A 517 3.53 -12.52 -9.45
C LEU A 517 3.90 -11.26 -8.65
N TRP A 518 4.99 -11.30 -7.91
CA TRP A 518 5.38 -10.27 -6.97
C TRP A 518 6.39 -9.26 -7.51
N GLY A 519 7.02 -9.59 -8.64
CA GLY A 519 8.17 -8.88 -9.18
C GLY A 519 7.87 -7.63 -10.01
N SER A 520 6.70 -6.99 -9.88
CA SER A 520 6.41 -5.76 -10.62
C SER A 520 6.00 -4.61 -9.71
N SER A 521 6.36 -3.38 -10.09
CA SER A 521 6.00 -2.14 -9.39
C SER A 521 4.68 -1.54 -9.89
N GLY A 522 4.27 -0.40 -9.30
CA GLY A 522 3.33 0.51 -9.92
C GLY A 522 3.89 1.17 -11.19
N THR A 523 3.09 2.01 -11.84
CA THR A 523 3.40 2.61 -13.15
C THR A 523 3.53 4.13 -13.11
N LEU A 524 4.27 4.68 -14.09
CA LEU A 524 4.39 6.09 -14.38
C LEU A 524 4.22 6.27 -15.90
N ALA A 525 3.29 7.12 -16.34
CA ALA A 525 3.15 7.50 -17.75
C ALA A 525 3.70 8.90 -17.99
N THR A 526 4.27 9.14 -19.20
CA THR A 526 4.84 10.43 -19.56
C THR A 526 4.40 10.90 -20.94
N ALA A 527 4.37 12.21 -21.14
CA ALA A 527 4.11 12.84 -22.44
C ALA A 527 5.15 12.50 -23.51
N GLY A 528 6.29 11.91 -23.11
CA GLY A 528 7.29 11.33 -24.02
C GLY A 528 6.86 10.02 -24.70
N GLY A 529 5.63 9.55 -24.45
CA GLY A 529 5.06 8.33 -25.02
C GLY A 529 5.55 7.05 -24.33
N LEU A 530 5.99 7.17 -23.08
CA LEU A 530 6.56 6.07 -22.29
C LEU A 530 5.72 5.75 -21.06
N VAL A 531 5.63 4.47 -20.74
CA VAL A 531 5.23 3.99 -19.41
C VAL A 531 6.42 3.29 -18.77
N PHE A 532 6.76 3.72 -17.55
CA PHE A 532 7.82 3.11 -16.73
C PHE A 532 7.23 2.17 -15.73
N GLN A 533 7.87 1.01 -15.56
CA GLN A 533 7.54 0.00 -14.55
C GLN A 533 8.79 -0.79 -14.19
N SER A 534 9.00 -1.08 -12.90
CA SER A 534 10.01 -2.06 -12.51
C SER A 534 9.46 -3.48 -12.63
N VAL A 535 10.32 -4.41 -13.10
CA VAL A 535 10.01 -5.83 -13.23
C VAL A 535 11.22 -6.62 -12.75
N GLY A 536 11.09 -7.30 -11.62
CA GLY A 536 12.24 -7.87 -10.93
C GLY A 536 13.26 -6.81 -10.58
N HIS A 537 14.51 -6.99 -10.99
CA HIS A 537 15.58 -6.01 -10.80
C HIS A 537 15.63 -4.90 -11.85
N ASP A 538 14.83 -5.00 -12.90
CA ASP A 538 14.89 -4.06 -14.01
C ASP A 538 13.90 -2.91 -13.88
N LEU A 539 14.37 -1.67 -14.07
CA LEU A 539 13.50 -0.56 -14.45
C LEU A 539 13.35 -0.58 -15.98
N LYS A 540 12.11 -0.68 -16.45
CA LYS A 540 11.79 -0.77 -17.88
C LYS A 540 11.02 0.44 -18.34
N ALA A 541 11.27 0.87 -19.59
CA ALA A 541 10.46 1.83 -20.32
C ALA A 541 9.80 1.13 -21.52
N LEU A 542 8.49 1.26 -21.59
CA LEU A 542 7.64 0.68 -22.62
C LEU A 542 6.94 1.81 -23.37
N THR A 543 6.64 1.61 -24.66
CA THR A 543 5.81 2.58 -25.38
C THR A 543 4.36 2.52 -24.90
N THR A 544 3.72 3.65 -24.68
CA THR A 544 2.31 3.71 -24.24
C THR A 544 1.36 3.13 -25.29
N ALA A 545 1.70 3.26 -26.57
CA ALA A 545 0.84 2.85 -27.67
C ALA A 545 0.64 1.33 -27.82
N ASN A 546 1.70 0.53 -27.60
CA ASN A 546 1.66 -0.91 -27.87
C ASN A 546 2.46 -1.78 -26.89
N GLY A 547 3.03 -1.20 -25.84
CA GLY A 547 3.77 -1.95 -24.81
C GLY A 547 5.15 -2.46 -25.24
N LYS A 548 5.69 -1.99 -26.39
CA LYS A 548 7.04 -2.39 -26.82
C LYS A 548 8.07 -1.87 -25.83
N GLU A 549 8.92 -2.76 -25.30
CA GLU A 549 10.07 -2.39 -24.49
C GLU A 549 11.11 -1.66 -25.35
N VAL A 550 11.50 -0.48 -24.91
CA VAL A 550 12.44 0.38 -25.62
C VAL A 550 13.69 0.70 -24.81
N TRP A 551 13.68 0.36 -23.51
CA TRP A 551 14.82 0.53 -22.62
C TRP A 551 14.63 -0.31 -21.36
N SER A 552 15.75 -0.79 -20.80
CA SER A 552 15.81 -1.53 -19.53
C SER A 552 17.13 -1.23 -18.83
N TYR A 553 17.11 -1.19 -17.50
CA TYR A 553 18.30 -1.02 -16.66
C TYR A 553 18.21 -1.94 -15.44
N ASP A 554 19.22 -2.81 -15.28
CA ASP A 554 19.35 -3.65 -14.07
C ASP A 554 19.81 -2.79 -12.88
N MET A 555 18.97 -2.70 -11.88
CA MET A 555 19.19 -1.92 -10.66
C MET A 555 19.90 -2.72 -9.55
N GLY A 556 20.15 -4.02 -9.76
CA GLY A 556 20.82 -4.91 -8.82
C GLY A 556 19.97 -5.39 -7.62
N ALA A 557 18.74 -4.93 -7.51
CA ALA A 557 17.76 -5.36 -6.51
C ALA A 557 16.32 -5.10 -7.00
N PRO A 558 15.33 -5.83 -6.48
CA PRO A 558 13.94 -5.65 -6.92
C PRO A 558 13.35 -4.32 -6.44
N SER A 559 12.37 -3.84 -7.20
CA SER A 559 11.56 -2.68 -6.85
C SER A 559 10.06 -3.00 -6.97
N ILE A 560 9.32 -2.70 -5.91
CA ILE A 560 7.86 -2.78 -5.86
C ILE A 560 7.23 -1.37 -5.82
N ALA A 561 8.02 -0.34 -5.56
CA ALA A 561 7.59 1.06 -5.54
C ALA A 561 7.38 1.62 -6.94
N ALA A 562 6.41 2.50 -7.09
CA ALA A 562 6.15 3.13 -8.39
C ALA A 562 7.18 4.23 -8.70
N PRO A 563 7.69 4.30 -9.94
CA PRO A 563 8.59 5.37 -10.36
C PRO A 563 7.86 6.73 -10.43
N MET A 564 8.64 7.82 -10.28
CA MET A 564 8.20 9.19 -10.53
C MET A 564 9.21 9.95 -11.39
N THR A 565 8.85 11.13 -11.92
CA THR A 565 9.74 11.94 -12.75
C THR A 565 9.57 13.42 -12.45
N TYR A 566 10.65 14.17 -12.50
CA TYR A 566 10.70 15.61 -12.28
C TYR A 566 11.73 16.26 -13.23
N ALA A 567 11.74 17.59 -13.31
CA ALA A 567 12.80 18.28 -14.04
C ALA A 567 13.33 19.48 -13.25
N LEU A 568 14.66 19.64 -13.27
CA LEU A 568 15.39 20.74 -12.67
C LEU A 568 16.32 21.36 -13.71
N ASP A 569 16.29 22.69 -13.83
CA ASP A 569 17.13 23.45 -14.75
C ASP A 569 17.12 22.89 -16.20
N GLY A 570 15.93 22.46 -16.66
CA GLY A 570 15.75 21.86 -17.98
C GLY A 570 16.22 20.42 -18.14
N VAL A 571 16.68 19.74 -17.07
CA VAL A 571 17.07 18.34 -17.08
C VAL A 571 15.99 17.49 -16.44
N GLN A 572 15.48 16.51 -17.19
CA GLN A 572 14.49 15.55 -16.69
C GLN A 572 15.16 14.37 -15.99
N TYR A 573 14.60 13.98 -14.85
CA TYR A 573 15.01 12.84 -14.04
C TYR A 573 13.88 11.84 -13.88
N VAL A 574 14.20 10.55 -13.73
CA VAL A 574 13.29 9.47 -13.33
C VAL A 574 13.83 8.86 -12.05
N ALA A 575 12.99 8.73 -11.02
CA ALA A 575 13.36 8.21 -9.71
C ALA A 575 12.54 6.99 -9.34
N VAL A 576 13.17 6.02 -8.66
CA VAL A 576 12.53 4.79 -8.18
C VAL A 576 13.18 4.30 -6.89
N MET A 577 12.35 3.78 -5.97
CA MET A 577 12.80 3.17 -4.72
C MET A 577 13.00 1.66 -4.91
N LEU A 578 14.07 1.11 -4.36
CA LEU A 578 14.37 -0.33 -4.36
C LEU A 578 14.28 -0.90 -2.96
N GLY A 579 13.82 -2.12 -2.85
CA GLY A 579 13.76 -2.90 -1.61
C GLY A 579 12.81 -4.07 -1.76
N ASN A 580 13.21 -5.24 -1.26
CA ASN A 580 12.42 -6.47 -1.27
C ASN A 580 11.54 -6.54 -0.03
N GLY A 581 10.25 -6.79 -0.18
CA GLY A 581 9.30 -6.87 0.94
C GLY A 581 7.88 -6.46 0.56
N GLY A 582 7.18 -5.81 1.47
CA GLY A 582 5.78 -5.41 1.22
C GLY A 582 4.77 -6.53 1.40
N GLY A 583 5.06 -7.46 2.30
CA GLY A 583 4.22 -8.62 2.57
C GLY A 583 4.37 -9.76 1.57
N THR A 584 5.23 -9.56 0.56
CA THR A 584 5.49 -10.54 -0.50
C THR A 584 6.96 -10.49 -0.86
N SER A 585 7.60 -11.65 -0.88
CA SER A 585 8.99 -11.78 -1.27
C SER A 585 9.09 -12.15 -2.76
N THR A 586 10.01 -11.51 -3.46
CA THR A 586 10.41 -11.93 -4.82
C THR A 586 11.29 -13.18 -4.82
N GLY A 587 11.62 -13.70 -3.63
CA GLY A 587 12.63 -14.74 -3.44
C GLY A 587 14.05 -14.20 -3.30
N ASP A 588 14.23 -12.88 -3.50
CA ASP A 588 15.54 -12.25 -3.35
C ASP A 588 15.89 -12.06 -1.86
N PRO A 589 17.19 -12.09 -1.55
CA PRO A 589 17.64 -11.85 -0.20
C PRO A 589 17.44 -10.40 0.23
N ARG A 590 17.37 -10.17 1.54
CA ARG A 590 17.31 -8.82 2.11
C ARG A 590 18.57 -8.04 1.77
N ARG A 591 18.36 -6.79 1.36
CA ARG A 591 19.41 -5.83 1.05
C ARG A 591 18.97 -4.44 1.49
N PRO A 592 19.90 -3.53 1.85
CA PRO A 592 19.53 -2.14 2.11
C PRO A 592 18.72 -1.56 0.96
N GLY A 593 17.64 -0.87 1.29
CA GLY A 593 16.85 -0.18 0.30
C GLY A 593 17.63 0.97 -0.34
N ARG A 594 17.32 1.32 -1.58
CA ARG A 594 17.96 2.43 -2.30
C ARG A 594 16.95 3.30 -3.02
N LEU A 595 17.27 4.58 -3.15
CA LEU A 595 16.67 5.48 -4.11
C LEU A 595 17.62 5.61 -5.30
N MET A 596 17.15 5.27 -6.50
CA MET A 596 17.93 5.43 -7.74
C MET A 596 17.29 6.47 -8.62
N VAL A 597 18.11 7.37 -9.18
CA VAL A 597 17.67 8.47 -10.01
C VAL A 597 18.44 8.49 -11.32
N PHE A 598 17.71 8.56 -12.42
CA PHE A 598 18.20 8.45 -13.79
C PHE A 598 18.01 9.75 -14.54
N LYS A 599 18.91 10.06 -15.48
CA LYS A 599 18.79 11.15 -16.47
C LYS A 599 19.43 10.74 -17.78
N LEU A 600 19.17 11.48 -18.86
CA LEU A 600 19.88 11.25 -20.10
C LEU A 600 21.38 11.43 -19.90
N ASP A 601 22.17 10.52 -20.48
CA ASP A 601 23.63 10.46 -20.40
C ASP A 601 24.18 10.37 -18.97
N GLY A 602 23.38 9.85 -18.03
CA GLY A 602 23.83 9.58 -16.66
C GLY A 602 24.95 8.53 -16.67
N LYS A 603 26.00 8.77 -15.87
CA LYS A 603 27.22 7.93 -15.85
C LYS A 603 27.59 7.42 -14.44
N ALA A 604 26.76 7.72 -13.44
CA ALA A 604 26.99 7.21 -12.09
C ALA A 604 26.92 5.68 -12.07
N LYS A 605 27.62 5.08 -11.11
CA LYS A 605 27.56 3.65 -10.84
C LYS A 605 27.17 3.46 -9.39
N ALA A 606 26.11 2.69 -9.14
CA ALA A 606 25.78 2.29 -7.78
C ALA A 606 26.87 1.34 -7.25
N ALA A 607 27.21 1.48 -5.97
CA ALA A 607 28.08 0.49 -5.34
C ALA A 607 27.39 -0.89 -5.39
N PRO A 608 28.15 -1.97 -5.68
CA PRO A 608 27.58 -3.31 -5.60
C PRO A 608 27.06 -3.56 -4.19
N TYR A 609 26.01 -4.33 -4.06
CA TYR A 609 25.57 -4.79 -2.75
C TYR A 609 26.63 -5.71 -2.14
N PRO A 610 26.86 -5.64 -0.81
CA PRO A 610 27.76 -6.55 -0.16
C PRO A 610 27.30 -8.01 -0.38
N PRO A 611 28.24 -8.96 -0.47
CA PRO A 611 27.90 -10.38 -0.53
C PRO A 611 26.99 -10.76 0.65
N ILE A 612 25.98 -11.59 0.39
CA ILE A 612 25.14 -12.10 1.46
C ILE A 612 25.87 -13.22 2.14
N SER A 613 26.19 -13.00 3.41
CA SER A 613 26.63 -14.08 4.27
C SER A 613 25.39 -14.85 4.74
N GLU A 614 25.06 -15.93 4.05
CA GLU A 614 24.02 -16.82 4.53
C GLU A 614 24.51 -17.54 5.78
N LEU A 615 23.78 -17.39 6.88
CA LEU A 615 24.01 -18.22 8.06
C LEU A 615 23.83 -19.70 7.67
N PRO A 616 24.65 -20.61 8.22
CA PRO A 616 24.47 -22.03 7.98
C PRO A 616 23.09 -22.49 8.45
N LEU A 617 22.58 -23.56 7.86
CA LEU A 617 21.37 -24.20 8.36
C LEU A 617 21.54 -24.61 9.82
N ALA A 618 20.46 -24.58 10.57
CA ALA A 618 20.45 -25.00 11.97
C ALA A 618 20.81 -26.50 12.07
N ASP A 619 21.76 -26.82 12.91
CA ASP A 619 22.18 -28.20 13.16
C ASP A 619 21.21 -28.87 14.13
N LEU A 620 20.20 -29.57 13.59
CA LEU A 620 19.16 -30.19 14.39
C LEU A 620 19.69 -31.32 15.31
N SER A 621 20.90 -31.83 15.11
CA SER A 621 21.53 -32.80 16.02
C SER A 621 21.84 -32.19 17.39
N LYS A 622 21.93 -30.85 17.46
CA LYS A 622 22.16 -30.09 18.70
C LYS A 622 20.87 -29.63 19.38
N ALA A 623 19.69 -29.99 18.83
CA ALA A 623 18.44 -29.57 19.41
C ALA A 623 18.17 -30.30 20.74
N GLU A 624 17.87 -29.53 21.78
CA GLU A 624 17.39 -30.10 23.05
C GLU A 624 16.06 -30.85 22.84
N ALA A 625 15.92 -32.01 23.49
CA ALA A 625 14.71 -32.80 23.42
C ALA A 625 13.47 -31.97 23.79
N SER A 626 12.37 -32.18 23.06
CA SER A 626 11.11 -31.48 23.31
C SER A 626 10.06 -32.46 23.81
N ASN A 627 9.31 -32.04 24.86
CA ASN A 627 8.14 -32.70 25.36
C ASN A 627 6.81 -32.06 24.91
N GLY A 628 6.88 -31.11 24.00
CA GLY A 628 5.71 -30.46 23.38
C GLY A 628 5.03 -31.36 22.34
N ASP A 629 3.75 -31.10 22.08
CA ASP A 629 2.98 -31.77 21.03
C ASP A 629 3.23 -31.08 19.67
N PRO A 630 3.94 -31.72 18.71
CA PRO A 630 4.25 -31.10 17.41
C PRO A 630 3.02 -30.87 16.55
N VAL A 631 1.90 -31.57 16.75
CA VAL A 631 0.65 -31.38 16.02
C VAL A 631 -0.05 -30.12 16.48
N VAL A 632 -0.16 -29.94 17.80
CA VAL A 632 -0.64 -28.69 18.42
C VAL A 632 0.26 -27.53 18.02
N GLY A 633 1.59 -27.73 18.11
CA GLY A 633 2.57 -26.74 17.70
C GLY A 633 2.42 -26.29 16.26
N GLY A 634 2.15 -27.20 15.33
CA GLY A 634 1.91 -26.88 13.93
C GLY A 634 0.65 -26.02 13.71
N VAL A 635 -0.40 -26.22 14.50
CA VAL A 635 -1.61 -25.37 14.46
C VAL A 635 -1.29 -23.97 14.98
N LEU A 636 -0.59 -23.88 16.12
CA LEU A 636 -0.21 -22.61 16.72
C LEU A 636 0.78 -21.83 15.82
N PHE A 637 1.75 -22.51 15.23
CA PHE A 637 2.69 -21.91 14.28
C PHE A 637 1.98 -21.29 13.09
N ARG A 638 1.06 -22.02 12.46
CA ARG A 638 0.26 -21.49 11.35
C ARG A 638 -0.58 -20.28 11.76
N ARG A 639 -1.08 -20.25 12.99
CA ARG A 639 -1.92 -19.15 13.48
C ARG A 639 -1.13 -17.89 13.80
N TYR A 640 0.01 -18.02 14.47
CA TYR A 640 0.70 -16.89 15.08
C TYR A 640 2.02 -16.53 14.39
N CYS A 641 2.64 -17.47 13.70
CA CYS A 641 4.01 -17.31 13.23
C CYS A 641 4.12 -17.13 11.70
N THR A 642 3.25 -17.80 10.90
CA THR A 642 3.34 -17.74 9.43
C THR A 642 3.02 -16.38 8.84
N VAL A 643 2.38 -15.50 9.59
CA VAL A 643 2.18 -14.09 9.19
C VAL A 643 3.52 -13.42 8.93
N CYS A 644 4.54 -13.77 9.71
CA CYS A 644 5.91 -13.24 9.59
C CYS A 644 6.88 -14.27 9.03
N HIS A 645 6.79 -15.52 9.45
CA HIS A 645 7.70 -16.60 9.09
C HIS A 645 7.06 -17.56 8.07
N SER A 646 7.10 -17.20 6.80
CA SER A 646 6.71 -18.08 5.70
C SER A 646 7.74 -17.94 4.56
N PRO A 647 7.86 -18.91 3.65
CA PRO A 647 8.83 -18.86 2.54
C PRO A 647 8.70 -17.62 1.65
N THR A 648 7.52 -16.98 1.65
CA THR A 648 7.23 -15.78 0.85
C THR A 648 7.41 -14.46 1.63
N ARG A 649 7.89 -14.52 2.88
CA ARG A 649 8.07 -13.33 3.74
C ARG A 649 9.53 -12.94 3.87
N VAL A 650 9.76 -11.67 4.15
CA VAL A 650 11.10 -11.06 4.25
C VAL A 650 11.73 -11.23 5.64
N ASN A 651 11.09 -11.94 6.56
CA ASN A 651 11.62 -12.21 7.89
C ASN A 651 12.70 -13.30 7.87
N PRO A 652 13.56 -13.39 8.92
CA PRO A 652 14.62 -14.36 8.94
C PRO A 652 14.13 -15.79 8.66
N ASP A 653 14.85 -16.50 7.81
CA ASP A 653 14.61 -17.91 7.52
C ASP A 653 14.84 -18.74 8.80
N LEU A 654 13.79 -19.37 9.30
CA LEU A 654 13.86 -20.18 10.51
C LEU A 654 14.75 -21.42 10.36
N HIS A 655 14.99 -21.92 9.13
CA HIS A 655 15.92 -23.03 8.88
C HIS A 655 17.37 -22.68 9.23
N ARG A 656 17.69 -21.39 9.32
CA ARG A 656 19.01 -20.87 9.68
C ARG A 656 19.07 -20.33 11.12
N SER A 657 17.94 -20.37 11.84
CA SER A 657 17.86 -19.89 13.22
C SER A 657 18.32 -20.95 14.20
N GLN A 658 19.27 -20.60 15.08
CA GLN A 658 19.70 -21.45 16.18
C GLN A 658 18.71 -21.41 17.39
N VAL A 659 17.82 -20.43 17.41
CA VAL A 659 16.90 -20.19 18.54
C VAL A 659 16.01 -21.41 18.87
N PRO A 660 15.43 -22.14 17.90
CA PRO A 660 14.63 -23.33 18.21
C PRO A 660 15.41 -24.51 18.81
N LEU A 661 16.76 -24.50 18.69
CA LEU A 661 17.58 -25.60 19.21
C LEU A 661 17.63 -25.63 20.73
N SER A 662 17.50 -24.47 21.40
CA SER A 662 17.46 -24.36 22.86
C SER A 662 16.06 -24.02 23.35
N LYS A 663 15.58 -24.75 24.35
CA LYS A 663 14.29 -24.53 25.01
C LYS A 663 14.23 -23.17 25.70
N GLU A 664 15.29 -22.81 26.40
CA GLU A 664 15.39 -21.54 27.11
C GLU A 664 15.41 -20.35 26.15
N GLN A 665 16.25 -20.39 25.10
CA GLN A 665 16.32 -19.33 24.12
C GLN A 665 15.02 -19.18 23.34
N PHE A 666 14.37 -20.27 22.96
CA PHE A 666 13.09 -20.24 22.27
C PHE A 666 12.00 -19.60 23.12
N LYS A 667 11.92 -19.99 24.41
CA LYS A 667 11.00 -19.36 25.38
C LYS A 667 11.32 -17.86 25.54
N ALA A 668 12.58 -17.50 25.75
CA ALA A 668 12.98 -16.11 25.92
C ALA A 668 12.59 -15.25 24.72
N VAL A 669 12.73 -15.76 23.50
CA VAL A 669 12.37 -15.01 22.26
C VAL A 669 10.86 -14.99 22.05
N VAL A 670 10.20 -16.15 22.06
CA VAL A 670 8.80 -16.26 21.65
C VAL A 670 7.83 -15.85 22.76
N HIS A 671 8.09 -16.27 23.99
CA HIS A 671 7.24 -15.93 25.11
C HIS A 671 7.64 -14.60 25.75
N ASP A 672 8.90 -14.48 26.18
CA ASP A 672 9.33 -13.37 27.02
C ASP A 672 9.69 -12.10 26.20
N GLY A 673 9.86 -12.25 24.85
CA GLY A 673 10.04 -11.11 23.93
C GLY A 673 11.45 -10.53 23.95
N ALA A 674 12.49 -11.36 24.10
CA ALA A 674 13.90 -10.92 24.11
C ALA A 674 14.32 -10.17 22.82
N LEU A 675 13.67 -10.41 21.69
CA LEU A 675 13.93 -9.75 20.41
C LEU A 675 12.83 -8.78 19.99
N ARG A 676 11.96 -8.33 20.91
CA ARG A 676 10.82 -7.46 20.59
C ARG A 676 11.24 -6.13 19.95
N ASP A 677 12.36 -5.58 20.36
CA ASP A 677 12.86 -4.32 19.84
C ASP A 677 13.44 -4.48 18.41
N GLY A 678 13.83 -5.71 18.04
CA GLY A 678 14.21 -6.11 16.69
C GLY A 678 13.04 -6.59 15.82
N GLY A 679 11.79 -6.46 16.29
CA GLY A 679 10.58 -6.79 15.52
C GLY A 679 9.99 -8.19 15.80
N MET A 680 10.68 -9.08 16.55
CA MET A 680 10.11 -10.36 17.00
C MET A 680 9.38 -10.16 18.32
N ALA A 681 8.07 -9.98 18.27
CA ALA A 681 7.26 -9.67 19.43
C ALA A 681 7.10 -10.82 20.44
N SER A 682 6.75 -10.48 21.68
CA SER A 682 6.32 -11.44 22.68
C SER A 682 4.92 -11.98 22.39
N PHE A 683 4.76 -13.28 22.49
CA PHE A 683 3.47 -13.97 22.36
C PHE A 683 2.89 -14.41 23.73
N ALA A 684 3.45 -14.00 24.86
CA ALA A 684 2.95 -14.35 26.21
C ALA A 684 1.45 -14.04 26.43
N LYS A 685 0.93 -13.04 25.70
CA LYS A 685 -0.51 -12.70 25.71
C LYS A 685 -1.40 -13.82 25.12
N TYR A 686 -0.85 -14.63 24.21
CA TYR A 686 -1.60 -15.58 23.39
C TYR A 686 -1.22 -17.04 23.63
N LEU A 687 0.03 -17.29 24.04
CA LEU A 687 0.63 -18.62 24.20
C LEU A 687 1.19 -18.76 25.62
N ASP A 688 0.83 -19.83 26.29
CA ASP A 688 1.51 -20.21 27.53
C ASP A 688 2.85 -20.93 27.21
N VAL A 689 3.62 -21.26 28.25
CA VAL A 689 4.94 -21.90 28.09
C VAL A 689 4.84 -23.29 27.45
N ARG A 690 3.73 -24.01 27.63
CA ARG A 690 3.50 -25.33 27.02
C ARG A 690 3.16 -25.19 25.54
N ASP A 691 2.37 -24.19 25.19
CA ASP A 691 2.07 -23.84 23.81
C ASP A 691 3.35 -23.49 23.03
N VAL A 692 4.21 -22.67 23.65
CA VAL A 692 5.51 -22.29 23.06
C VAL A 692 6.41 -23.51 22.86
N GLU A 693 6.45 -24.43 23.83
CA GLU A 693 7.21 -25.67 23.70
C GLU A 693 6.63 -26.60 22.61
N SER A 694 5.31 -26.60 22.44
CA SER A 694 4.67 -27.33 21.35
C SER A 694 5.03 -26.73 19.97
N VAL A 695 5.09 -25.41 19.86
CA VAL A 695 5.58 -24.73 18.63
C VAL A 695 7.05 -25.10 18.37
N ARG A 696 7.90 -25.13 19.40
CA ARG A 696 9.30 -25.57 19.29
C ARG A 696 9.39 -27.02 18.82
N ALA A 697 8.58 -27.93 19.40
CA ALA A 697 8.49 -29.32 18.98
C ALA A 697 8.14 -29.46 17.50
N PHE A 698 7.15 -28.70 17.02
CA PHE A 698 6.81 -28.68 15.60
C PHE A 698 7.97 -28.21 14.73
N LEU A 699 8.67 -27.15 15.12
CA LEU A 699 9.80 -26.63 14.36
C LEU A 699 10.89 -27.68 14.22
N ILE A 700 11.42 -28.22 15.33
CA ILE A 700 12.55 -29.16 15.31
C ILE A 700 12.21 -30.55 14.78
N GLN A 701 10.97 -31.01 14.88
CA GLN A 701 10.57 -32.36 14.47
C GLN A 701 9.97 -32.44 13.07
N VAL A 702 9.39 -31.34 12.57
CA VAL A 702 8.65 -31.30 11.30
C VAL A 702 9.19 -30.23 10.37
N TYR A 703 9.06 -28.94 10.75
CA TYR A 703 9.26 -27.82 9.84
C TYR A 703 10.71 -27.67 9.34
N LEU A 704 11.69 -27.77 10.23
CA LEU A 704 13.11 -27.58 9.90
C LEU A 704 13.77 -28.81 9.26
N LYS A 705 13.05 -29.94 9.10
CA LYS A 705 13.53 -31.13 8.44
C LYS A 705 13.30 -31.15 6.94
N HIS A 706 12.45 -30.26 6.44
CA HIS A 706 12.04 -30.12 5.05
C HIS A 706 12.48 -28.80 4.44
#